data_521a7472ca2f8b10228fadcbcd5b8df4
#
_entry.id   521a7472ca2f8b10228fadcbcd5b8df4
#
_cell.length_a   1.000
_cell.length_b   1.000
_cell.length_c   1.000
_cell.angle_alpha   90.00
_cell.angle_beta   90.00
_cell.angle_gamma   90.00
#
_symmetry.space_group_name_H-M   'P 1'
#
loop_
_entity.id
_entity.type
_entity.pdbx_description
1 polymer ?
#
loop_
_entity_poly.entity_id
_entity_poly.type
_entity_poly.pdbx_seq_one_letter_code
_entity_poly.pdbx_strand_id
1 'polypeptide(L)'
;MDEDALSRDDVIGKVCIPQSLLADHPKGYSGWLNLTEIDPDEEVQGEIHLQIEIIGNSAARKLRCVVFDARDLARKDRNGASDPFVRVRYNGKIQETSVIKKSCYPRWNETFEFDLNESATEKLCIVEVWDWDLVSRNDFLGKVVFDVQRLKAVQREEGWFLLRPDKSKPRLDEGNLGSLQLQVQLRDEMVLPSIYYQPFVELLCQEVKAGIKNQKPHLITLIDETTTAECRQELAVNLVKLFLGQGLIKEFLDLLFKLELDKTSEPNTLFRSNSLASKSMESFLKVAGMQYLHRILRPSINRVFEEKRYIELDPSKVESKEIGCSSLHRIHSESEVIQQSGQFLQSYLTDLLNTITRSAKMCPPVIRATFQLLFKRVAERFPEEKNQNVKFIAITSFLCLRFFSPAIMSPKLFHLWEKHADAHISRALLLLAKAVQNVGNMDNSISRTKEAWMAPLQATIQRGVAQMKQFILQLIDIEEKDELDLQKPISLQPQVVKEGYLFIHKARSKGPLLSFSFKKLYFTLTHEALTCAKTPNSKKSSFVPLSSIRAAEKVEEKSFGISHVMQIIYTNDAGQEDTAYLQCKCVNELSQWLSALRKVCRNNVGMLCSYHPGVFRGDKWSCCHLKDKAGLGCDKTRHGVTLREWNDPLDPDLEAQLIFQHLLAIQEVMREKYEELTVLEKNEKHQSEDPENADRPFRLFQILHDLEEIYQKEVSHSIDMAQQNQNHLVELQT
;
A
#
# COMPACT_ATOMS: atom_id res chain seq x y z
N MET A 1 -8.52 13.81 10.26
CA MET A 1 -8.02 14.86 9.35
C MET A 1 -9.09 15.92 9.26
N ASP A 2 -8.72 17.17 9.32
CA ASP A 2 -9.59 18.30 9.02
C ASP A 2 -9.31 18.77 7.59
N GLU A 3 -10.37 18.95 6.76
CA GLU A 3 -10.22 19.35 5.36
C GLU A 3 -10.21 20.87 5.26
N ASP A 4 -9.06 21.43 4.93
CA ASP A 4 -8.89 22.86 4.78
C ASP A 4 -9.07 23.32 3.34
N ALA A 5 -9.94 24.35 3.18
CA ALA A 5 -10.20 24.93 1.87
C ALA A 5 -9.03 25.76 1.30
N LEU A 6 -8.12 26.25 2.14
CA LEU A 6 -7.04 27.18 1.77
C LEU A 6 -5.64 26.68 2.10
N SER A 7 -5.49 25.75 3.06
CA SER A 7 -4.24 25.15 3.48
C SER A 7 -4.22 23.63 3.17
N ARG A 8 -3.21 22.93 3.62
CA ARG A 8 -3.16 21.48 3.59
C ARG A 8 -4.04 20.92 4.71
N ASP A 9 -4.69 19.75 4.46
CA ASP A 9 -5.50 19.09 5.48
C ASP A 9 -4.72 18.90 6.78
N ASP A 10 -5.27 19.38 7.89
CA ASP A 10 -4.67 19.24 9.20
C ASP A 10 -5.01 17.89 9.84
N VAL A 11 -4.07 17.33 10.57
CA VAL A 11 -4.31 16.11 11.35
C VAL A 11 -4.84 16.50 12.73
N ILE A 12 -6.10 16.18 13.00
CA ILE A 12 -6.76 16.46 14.30
C ILE A 12 -6.10 15.66 15.43
N GLY A 13 -5.68 14.42 15.15
CA GLY A 13 -5.02 13.57 16.12
C GLY A 13 -4.82 12.16 15.58
N LYS A 14 -4.11 11.33 16.35
CA LYS A 14 -3.86 9.93 16.04
C LYS A 14 -4.25 9.02 17.20
N VAL A 15 -4.52 7.77 16.88
CA VAL A 15 -4.68 6.70 17.87
C VAL A 15 -3.50 5.74 17.71
N CYS A 16 -2.82 5.43 18.81
CA CYS A 16 -1.79 4.40 18.88
C CYS A 16 -2.35 3.23 19.70
N ILE A 17 -2.41 2.05 19.08
CA ILE A 17 -2.88 0.84 19.73
C ILE A 17 -1.65 -0.01 20.06
N PRO A 18 -1.28 -0.19 21.34
CA PRO A 18 -0.14 -1.00 21.72
C PRO A 18 -0.44 -2.49 21.47
N GLN A 19 0.60 -3.25 21.11
CA GLN A 19 0.47 -4.69 20.86
C GLN A 19 -0.08 -5.44 22.08
N SER A 20 0.27 -5.00 23.30
CA SER A 20 -0.24 -5.59 24.54
C SER A 20 -1.77 -5.52 24.62
N LEU A 21 -2.37 -4.37 24.27
CA LEU A 21 -3.82 -4.23 24.26
C LEU A 21 -4.49 -5.20 23.27
N LEU A 22 -3.84 -5.46 22.13
CA LEU A 22 -4.35 -6.41 21.13
C LEU A 22 -4.14 -7.86 21.56
N ALA A 23 -3.04 -8.16 22.26
CA ALA A 23 -2.77 -9.48 22.83
C ALA A 23 -3.79 -9.87 23.91
N ASP A 24 -4.23 -8.89 24.73
CA ASP A 24 -5.27 -9.09 25.75
C ASP A 24 -6.66 -9.30 25.13
N HIS A 25 -6.84 -9.02 23.83
CA HIS A 25 -8.10 -9.16 23.11
C HIS A 25 -7.94 -10.02 21.84
N PRO A 26 -7.73 -11.35 21.97
CA PRO A 26 -7.45 -12.23 20.83
C PRO A 26 -8.63 -12.30 19.82
N LYS A 27 -9.85 -12.02 20.25
CA LYS A 27 -11.05 -11.92 19.38
C LYS A 27 -11.20 -10.55 18.71
N GLY A 28 -10.28 -9.62 18.98
CA GLY A 28 -10.33 -8.23 18.52
C GLY A 28 -10.78 -7.27 19.61
N TYR A 29 -10.25 -6.04 19.54
CA TYR A 29 -10.65 -4.91 20.37
C TYR A 29 -11.71 -4.10 19.65
N SER A 30 -12.78 -3.74 20.35
CA SER A 30 -13.80 -2.81 19.85
C SER A 30 -14.12 -1.79 20.94
N GLY A 31 -13.96 -0.51 20.64
CA GLY A 31 -14.22 0.53 21.61
C GLY A 31 -13.83 1.92 21.13
N TRP A 32 -14.09 2.89 22.00
CA TRP A 32 -13.68 4.27 21.82
C TRP A 32 -12.25 4.48 22.36
N LEU A 33 -11.38 5.05 21.51
CA LEU A 33 -10.03 5.44 21.89
C LEU A 33 -9.87 6.94 21.71
N ASN A 34 -9.25 7.58 22.71
CA ASN A 34 -8.98 9.02 22.67
C ASN A 34 -7.91 9.32 21.61
N LEU A 35 -8.13 10.38 20.86
CA LEU A 35 -7.13 10.94 19.96
C LEU A 35 -5.98 11.55 20.78
N THR A 36 -4.76 11.23 20.38
CA THR A 36 -3.53 11.82 20.92
C THR A 36 -2.92 12.77 19.89
N GLU A 37 -2.11 13.69 20.36
CA GLU A 37 -1.34 14.59 19.49
C GLU A 37 -0.42 13.80 18.55
N ILE A 38 -0.12 14.40 17.40
CA ILE A 38 0.82 13.85 16.42
C ILE A 38 2.24 14.01 16.96
N ASP A 39 3.08 13.05 16.66
CA ASP A 39 4.51 13.19 16.88
C ASP A 39 5.05 14.33 15.99
N PRO A 40 5.60 15.42 16.58
CA PRO A 40 6.17 16.51 15.81
C PRO A 40 7.23 16.06 14.77
N ASP A 41 7.90 14.92 15.01
CA ASP A 41 8.86 14.34 14.09
C ASP A 41 8.22 13.90 12.75
N GLU A 42 6.92 13.65 12.71
CA GLU A 42 6.21 13.27 11.48
C GLU A 42 5.98 14.47 10.54
N GLU A 43 5.98 15.70 11.08
CA GLU A 43 5.69 16.93 10.33
C GLU A 43 6.91 17.73 9.93
N VAL A 44 8.01 17.62 10.70
CA VAL A 44 9.24 18.38 10.45
C VAL A 44 10.16 17.62 9.52
N GLN A 45 10.57 18.27 8.42
CA GLN A 45 11.53 17.72 7.45
C GLN A 45 12.41 18.84 6.88
N GLY A 46 13.54 18.45 6.29
CA GLY A 46 14.46 19.34 5.59
C GLY A 46 15.67 19.75 6.42
N GLU A 47 16.55 20.51 5.79
CA GLU A 47 17.81 20.98 6.35
C GLU A 47 18.01 22.46 6.04
N ILE A 48 18.71 23.14 6.94
CA ILE A 48 19.10 24.55 6.79
C ILE A 48 20.62 24.68 6.81
N HIS A 49 21.15 25.50 5.90
CA HIS A 49 22.57 25.82 5.80
C HIS A 49 22.86 27.09 6.60
N LEU A 50 23.65 26.94 7.63
CA LEU A 50 23.98 28.00 8.58
C LEU A 50 25.50 28.09 8.78
N GLN A 51 25.96 29.32 9.07
CA GLN A 51 27.25 29.55 9.71
C GLN A 51 26.98 30.30 11.03
N ILE A 52 27.52 29.80 12.13
CA ILE A 52 27.44 30.44 13.41
C ILE A 52 28.85 30.58 13.99
N GLU A 53 29.22 31.80 14.42
CA GLU A 53 30.56 32.08 14.89
C GLU A 53 30.57 33.17 15.96
N ILE A 54 31.63 33.18 16.74
CA ILE A 54 31.89 34.24 17.73
C ILE A 54 32.96 35.18 17.16
N ILE A 55 32.60 36.43 16.96
CA ILE A 55 33.48 37.46 16.43
C ILE A 55 33.77 38.55 17.47
N GLY A 56 34.86 39.27 17.30
CA GLY A 56 35.26 40.42 18.17
C GLY A 56 36.33 40.08 19.19
N ASN A 57 36.80 41.10 19.90
CA ASN A 57 37.83 41.02 20.92
C ASN A 57 37.22 40.82 22.31
N SER A 58 38.07 40.52 23.31
CA SER A 58 37.64 40.21 24.68
C SER A 58 36.73 41.27 25.34
N ALA A 59 36.72 42.52 24.84
CA ALA A 59 35.88 43.61 25.37
C ALA A 59 34.53 43.76 24.63
N ALA A 60 34.36 43.23 23.40
CA ALA A 60 33.14 43.35 22.61
C ALA A 60 32.96 42.10 21.69
N ARG A 61 32.51 41.02 22.29
CA ARG A 61 32.21 39.79 21.55
C ARG A 61 30.78 39.80 21.02
N LYS A 62 30.60 39.34 19.80
CA LYS A 62 29.29 39.16 19.18
C LYS A 62 29.12 37.72 18.69
N LEU A 63 27.91 37.21 18.79
CA LEU A 63 27.46 36.00 18.12
C LEU A 63 26.95 36.42 16.74
N ARG A 64 27.58 35.91 15.66
CA ARG A 64 27.15 36.12 14.29
C ARG A 64 26.52 34.84 13.77
N CYS A 65 25.33 34.94 13.22
CA CYS A 65 24.63 33.83 12.52
C CYS A 65 24.37 34.25 11.08
N VAL A 66 24.89 33.49 10.13
CA VAL A 66 24.61 33.64 8.69
C VAL A 66 23.65 32.56 8.29
N VAL A 67 22.49 32.94 7.72
CA VAL A 67 21.50 32.04 7.17
C VAL A 67 21.63 32.06 5.66
N PHE A 68 22.14 30.97 5.07
CA PHE A 68 22.38 30.89 3.63
C PHE A 68 21.12 30.46 2.89
N ASP A 69 20.75 29.20 3.04
CA ASP A 69 19.66 28.57 2.32
C ASP A 69 19.10 27.37 3.11
N ALA A 70 17.96 26.87 2.66
CA ALA A 70 17.40 25.62 3.18
C ALA A 70 16.96 24.72 2.02
N ARG A 71 16.76 23.43 2.33
CA ARG A 71 16.35 22.44 1.34
C ARG A 71 15.41 21.40 1.89
N ASP A 72 14.58 20.85 1.01
CA ASP A 72 13.62 19.81 1.32
C ASP A 72 12.65 20.17 2.48
N LEU A 73 12.30 21.48 2.62
CA LEU A 73 11.36 21.94 3.63
C LEU A 73 9.99 21.30 3.46
N ALA A 74 9.27 21.15 4.57
CA ALA A 74 7.89 20.70 4.56
C ALA A 74 7.02 21.64 3.71
N ARG A 75 6.05 21.05 3.01
CA ARG A 75 5.09 21.77 2.15
C ARG A 75 3.84 22.00 2.96
N LYS A 76 3.58 23.20 3.42
CA LYS A 76 2.41 23.56 4.23
C LYS A 76 1.28 24.14 3.39
N ASP A 77 1.60 24.85 2.32
CA ASP A 77 0.60 25.42 1.43
C ASP A 77 -0.07 24.40 0.48
N ARG A 78 -1.30 24.66 0.07
CA ARG A 78 -2.02 23.86 -0.95
C ARG A 78 -1.34 23.81 -2.32
N ASN A 79 -0.57 24.82 -2.67
CA ASN A 79 0.15 24.86 -3.94
C ASN A 79 1.35 23.89 -3.98
N GLY A 80 1.60 23.16 -2.87
CA GLY A 80 2.68 22.19 -2.75
C GLY A 80 4.04 22.85 -2.48
N ALA A 81 4.07 24.04 -1.91
CA ALA A 81 5.26 24.75 -1.48
C ALA A 81 5.07 25.29 -0.05
N SER A 82 5.92 26.18 0.39
CA SER A 82 5.82 27.00 1.60
C SER A 82 6.37 28.38 1.30
N ASP A 83 6.04 29.37 2.12
CA ASP A 83 6.57 30.73 2.08
C ASP A 83 7.59 30.95 3.23
N PRO A 84 8.76 30.24 3.22
CA PRO A 84 9.60 30.14 4.39
C PRO A 84 10.36 31.42 4.73
N PHE A 85 10.49 31.66 6.06
CA PHE A 85 11.41 32.63 6.63
C PHE A 85 12.07 32.04 7.88
N VAL A 86 13.20 32.63 8.30
CA VAL A 86 13.96 32.14 9.45
C VAL A 86 13.95 33.17 10.56
N ARG A 87 13.73 32.71 11.78
CA ARG A 87 13.79 33.51 13.01
C ARG A 87 14.99 33.07 13.84
N VAL A 88 15.92 33.96 14.06
CA VAL A 88 17.09 33.74 14.91
C VAL A 88 16.84 34.40 16.27
N ARG A 89 16.94 33.62 17.35
CA ARG A 89 16.70 34.09 18.71
C ARG A 89 17.91 33.84 19.61
N TYR A 90 18.36 34.89 20.30
CA TYR A 90 19.39 34.80 21.31
C TYR A 90 19.20 35.89 22.36
N ASN A 91 19.29 35.54 23.65
CA ASN A 91 19.21 36.45 24.83
C ASN A 91 18.03 37.42 24.76
N GLY A 92 16.83 36.90 24.47
CA GLY A 92 15.59 37.68 24.39
C GLY A 92 15.45 38.54 23.12
N LYS A 93 16.50 38.67 22.29
CA LYS A 93 16.45 39.37 21.01
C LYS A 93 16.05 38.40 19.89
N ILE A 94 15.18 38.87 19.01
CA ILE A 94 14.70 38.12 17.84
C ILE A 94 15.00 38.92 16.58
N GLN A 95 15.57 38.27 15.56
CA GLN A 95 15.76 38.83 14.22
C GLN A 95 15.24 37.82 13.17
N GLU A 96 14.68 38.32 12.08
CA GLU A 96 14.00 37.50 11.07
C GLU A 96 14.55 37.81 9.69
N THR A 97 14.61 36.77 8.81
CA THR A 97 14.94 36.93 7.40
C THR A 97 13.75 37.46 6.63
N SER A 98 13.99 37.82 5.37
CA SER A 98 12.95 38.01 4.37
C SER A 98 12.17 36.72 4.13
N VAL A 99 10.89 36.85 3.71
CA VAL A 99 10.04 35.73 3.31
C VAL A 99 10.32 35.37 1.86
N ILE A 100 10.65 34.10 1.60
CA ILE A 100 10.84 33.58 0.23
C ILE A 100 9.57 32.85 -0.19
N LYS A 101 8.82 33.40 -1.11
CA LYS A 101 7.51 32.86 -1.51
C LYS A 101 7.61 31.60 -2.35
N LYS A 102 6.73 30.63 -2.07
CA LYS A 102 6.48 29.40 -2.86
C LYS A 102 7.74 28.56 -3.11
N SER A 103 8.52 28.30 -2.08
CA SER A 103 9.76 27.56 -2.18
C SER A 103 9.96 26.57 -1.03
N CYS A 104 10.31 25.32 -1.35
CA CYS A 104 10.86 24.37 -0.39
C CYS A 104 12.40 24.39 -0.37
N TYR A 105 13.01 25.29 -1.17
CA TYR A 105 14.45 25.47 -1.37
C TYR A 105 14.82 26.96 -1.32
N PRO A 106 14.48 27.68 -0.23
CA PRO A 106 14.71 29.13 -0.13
C PRO A 106 16.20 29.45 -0.02
N ARG A 107 16.57 30.65 -0.49
CA ARG A 107 17.89 31.24 -0.30
C ARG A 107 17.75 32.64 0.26
N TRP A 108 18.37 32.90 1.42
CA TRP A 108 18.32 34.18 2.10
C TRP A 108 19.66 34.94 2.01
N ASN A 109 20.77 34.29 2.36
CA ASN A 109 22.12 34.90 2.47
C ASN A 109 22.11 36.11 3.40
N GLU A 110 21.42 36.03 4.53
CA GLU A 110 21.27 37.09 5.49
C GLU A 110 22.10 36.84 6.76
N THR A 111 22.61 37.93 7.36
CA THR A 111 23.51 37.87 8.52
C THR A 111 22.90 38.59 9.70
N PHE A 112 22.95 37.94 10.84
CA PHE A 112 22.43 38.44 12.12
C PHE A 112 23.53 38.49 13.17
N GLU A 113 23.56 39.59 13.96
CA GLU A 113 24.56 39.78 15.03
C GLU A 113 23.86 40.04 16.35
N PHE A 114 24.34 39.38 17.40
CA PHE A 114 23.87 39.53 18.78
C PHE A 114 25.05 39.80 19.72
N ASP A 115 24.89 40.73 20.68
CA ASP A 115 25.92 41.04 21.64
C ASP A 115 26.06 39.87 22.64
N LEU A 116 27.28 39.37 22.81
CA LEU A 116 27.63 38.35 23.78
C LEU A 116 28.02 39.01 25.11
N ASN A 117 27.06 39.18 26.03
CA ASN A 117 27.31 39.65 27.39
C ASN A 117 27.64 38.47 28.30
N GLU A 118 28.64 38.61 29.15
CA GLU A 118 29.03 37.57 30.14
C GLU A 118 27.90 37.26 31.15
N SER A 119 26.99 38.23 31.36
CA SER A 119 25.79 38.10 32.20
C SER A 119 24.56 37.54 31.48
N ALA A 120 24.69 37.06 30.24
CA ALA A 120 23.58 36.52 29.48
C ALA A 120 23.02 35.27 30.17
N THR A 121 21.74 35.28 30.49
CA THR A 121 21.02 34.19 31.16
C THR A 121 20.74 33.03 30.19
N GLU A 122 20.58 33.31 28.89
CA GLU A 122 20.35 32.29 27.86
C GLU A 122 21.65 31.74 27.28
N LYS A 123 21.81 30.41 27.38
CA LYS A 123 22.98 29.69 26.88
C LYS A 123 22.80 29.16 25.46
N LEU A 124 21.58 29.27 24.91
CA LEU A 124 21.20 28.68 23.64
C LEU A 124 20.86 29.74 22.59
N CYS A 125 21.41 29.60 21.40
CA CYS A 125 20.94 30.29 20.20
C CYS A 125 20.00 29.38 19.43
N ILE A 126 18.80 29.86 19.13
CA ILE A 126 17.75 29.09 18.49
C ILE A 126 17.48 29.68 17.10
N VAL A 127 17.56 28.85 16.07
CA VAL A 127 17.23 29.18 14.69
C VAL A 127 15.98 28.40 14.30
N GLU A 128 14.88 29.10 14.09
CA GLU A 128 13.56 28.52 13.76
C GLU A 128 13.21 28.85 12.32
N VAL A 129 12.69 27.87 11.58
CA VAL A 129 12.14 28.06 10.24
C VAL A 129 10.62 28.00 10.33
N TRP A 130 9.98 28.97 9.72
CA TRP A 130 8.53 29.16 9.74
C TRP A 130 8.00 29.33 8.32
N ASP A 131 6.78 28.89 8.07
CA ASP A 131 5.99 29.20 6.90
C ASP A 131 5.15 30.45 7.18
N TRP A 132 5.19 31.42 6.28
CA TRP A 132 4.49 32.70 6.44
C TRP A 132 3.10 32.60 5.83
N ASP A 133 2.09 32.89 6.64
CA ASP A 133 0.70 32.91 6.26
C ASP A 133 0.09 34.29 6.36
N LEU A 134 -0.71 34.69 5.35
CA LEU A 134 -1.36 35.98 5.33
C LEU A 134 -2.60 36.05 6.24
N VAL A 135 -3.29 34.91 6.45
CA VAL A 135 -4.62 34.85 7.09
C VAL A 135 -4.61 34.00 8.36
N SER A 136 -3.72 33.04 8.47
CA SER A 136 -3.57 32.14 9.63
C SER A 136 -2.32 32.46 10.47
N ARG A 137 -2.06 31.67 11.51
CA ARG A 137 -0.79 31.71 12.21
C ARG A 137 0.26 31.00 11.36
N ASN A 138 1.48 31.57 11.35
CA ASN A 138 2.61 30.95 10.67
C ASN A 138 2.83 29.53 11.14
N ASP A 139 3.01 28.60 10.20
CA ASP A 139 3.28 27.20 10.50
C ASP A 139 4.74 26.95 10.81
N PHE A 140 4.99 26.11 11.81
CA PHE A 140 6.35 25.77 12.22
C PHE A 140 6.95 24.69 11.29
N LEU A 141 8.11 24.98 10.68
CA LEU A 141 8.81 24.06 9.78
C LEU A 141 9.98 23.34 10.46
N GLY A 142 10.43 23.81 11.61
CA GLY A 142 11.50 23.18 12.39
C GLY A 142 12.50 24.15 12.98
N LYS A 143 13.38 23.67 13.86
CA LYS A 143 14.42 24.48 14.50
C LYS A 143 15.76 23.78 14.59
N VAL A 144 16.82 24.58 14.70
CA VAL A 144 18.17 24.17 15.09
C VAL A 144 18.57 24.93 16.33
N VAL A 145 19.23 24.28 17.28
CA VAL A 145 19.65 24.88 18.56
C VAL A 145 21.16 24.76 18.71
N PHE A 146 21.82 25.86 18.99
CA PHE A 146 23.26 25.92 19.24
C PHE A 146 23.53 26.23 20.69
N ASP A 147 24.42 25.47 21.34
CA ASP A 147 24.94 25.80 22.66
C ASP A 147 26.09 26.81 22.51
N VAL A 148 25.85 28.02 22.97
CA VAL A 148 26.80 29.15 22.90
C VAL A 148 28.04 28.89 23.75
N GLN A 149 27.95 28.09 24.82
CA GLN A 149 29.13 27.73 25.62
C GLN A 149 30.07 26.81 24.83
N ARG A 150 29.49 25.85 24.08
CA ARG A 150 30.23 25.00 23.15
C ARG A 150 30.85 25.82 22.01
N LEU A 151 30.12 26.79 21.46
CA LEU A 151 30.61 27.68 20.43
C LEU A 151 31.81 28.55 20.91
N LYS A 152 31.88 28.92 22.20
CA LYS A 152 33.06 29.61 22.75
C LYS A 152 34.33 28.77 22.64
N ALA A 153 34.24 27.45 22.65
CA ALA A 153 35.37 26.54 22.50
C ALA A 153 35.74 26.29 21.04
N VAL A 154 34.74 26.17 20.15
CA VAL A 154 34.93 25.80 18.71
C VAL A 154 35.11 27.04 17.84
N GLN A 155 34.66 28.21 18.30
CA GLN A 155 34.68 29.55 17.68
C GLN A 155 33.80 29.69 16.44
N ARG A 156 33.65 28.64 15.57
CA ARG A 156 32.84 28.65 14.35
C ARG A 156 32.31 27.26 14.05
N GLU A 157 31.03 27.17 13.69
CA GLU A 157 30.39 26.01 13.08
C GLU A 157 29.70 26.44 11.77
N GLU A 158 29.88 25.66 10.70
CA GLU A 158 29.24 25.90 9.39
C GLU A 158 28.86 24.57 8.77
N GLY A 159 27.67 24.49 8.18
CA GLY A 159 27.19 23.30 7.48
C GLY A 159 25.68 23.24 7.34
N TRP A 160 25.23 22.08 6.87
CA TRP A 160 23.82 21.74 6.79
C TRP A 160 23.36 21.10 8.08
N PHE A 161 22.33 21.69 8.69
CA PHE A 161 21.75 21.24 9.95
C PHE A 161 20.33 20.73 9.72
N LEU A 162 20.06 19.53 10.21
CA LEU A 162 18.72 18.94 10.14
C LEU A 162 17.76 19.73 11.03
N LEU A 163 16.61 20.11 10.49
CA LEU A 163 15.55 20.73 11.23
C LEU A 163 14.92 19.74 12.22
N ARG A 164 14.66 20.18 13.46
CA ARG A 164 14.08 19.37 14.52
C ARG A 164 12.75 19.97 15.01
N PRO A 165 11.83 19.14 15.51
CA PRO A 165 10.60 19.61 16.10
C PRO A 165 10.82 20.37 17.41
N ASP A 166 9.83 21.14 17.82
CA ASP A 166 9.86 21.88 19.09
C ASP A 166 9.31 21.03 20.24
N LYS A 167 10.17 20.20 20.83
CA LYS A 167 9.82 19.40 22.02
C LYS A 167 9.73 20.23 23.33
N SER A 168 10.03 21.52 23.28
CA SER A 168 10.05 22.38 24.47
C SER A 168 8.73 23.13 24.74
N LYS A 169 7.75 23.06 23.82
CA LYS A 169 6.40 23.54 24.13
C LYS A 169 5.82 22.63 25.20
N PRO A 170 5.39 23.16 26.37
CA PRO A 170 4.58 22.37 27.28
C PRO A 170 3.40 21.87 26.46
N ARG A 171 3.07 20.58 26.60
CA ARG A 171 1.81 20.06 26.12
C ARG A 171 0.75 21.04 26.58
N LEU A 172 0.18 21.79 25.66
CA LEU A 172 -1.03 22.55 25.93
C LEU A 172 -1.97 21.52 26.55
N ASP A 173 -2.54 21.86 27.69
CA ASP A 173 -3.46 21.01 28.45
C ASP A 173 -4.14 20.04 27.54
N GLU A 174 -4.20 18.76 27.95
CA GLU A 174 -4.86 17.66 27.25
C GLU A 174 -6.27 18.09 26.82
N GLY A 175 -6.33 18.98 25.85
CA GLY A 175 -7.55 19.38 25.18
C GLY A 175 -8.11 18.09 24.61
N ASN A 176 -9.32 17.74 24.99
CA ASN A 176 -9.98 16.55 24.49
C ASN A 176 -10.08 16.66 22.96
N LEU A 177 -9.10 16.11 22.24
CA LEU A 177 -9.07 16.07 20.77
C LEU A 177 -10.23 15.22 20.20
N GLY A 178 -11.04 14.63 21.08
CA GLY A 178 -12.11 13.72 20.73
C GLY A 178 -11.68 12.25 20.82
N SER A 179 -12.60 11.39 20.47
CA SER A 179 -12.40 9.95 20.51
C SER A 179 -12.84 9.32 19.19
N LEU A 180 -12.20 8.23 18.80
CA LEU A 180 -12.54 7.47 17.62
C LEU A 180 -13.00 6.06 18.01
N GLN A 181 -14.16 5.64 17.53
CA GLN A 181 -14.60 4.26 17.70
C GLN A 181 -13.92 3.38 16.65
N LEU A 182 -13.18 2.40 17.13
CA LEU A 182 -12.43 1.48 16.29
C LEU A 182 -12.76 0.03 16.66
N GLN A 183 -12.75 -0.82 15.64
CA GLN A 183 -12.67 -2.26 15.80
C GLN A 183 -11.38 -2.73 15.14
N VAL A 184 -10.49 -3.33 15.94
CA VAL A 184 -9.16 -3.76 15.48
C VAL A 184 -8.90 -5.16 15.98
N GLN A 185 -8.42 -6.03 15.09
CA GLN A 185 -7.98 -7.37 15.41
C GLN A 185 -6.56 -7.56 14.89
N LEU A 186 -5.65 -8.02 15.77
CA LEU A 186 -4.34 -8.50 15.38
C LEU A 186 -4.40 -10.02 15.24
N ARG A 187 -3.98 -10.52 14.10
CA ARG A 187 -3.70 -11.94 13.91
C ARG A 187 -2.20 -12.09 13.69
N ASP A 188 -1.56 -12.79 14.60
CA ASP A 188 -0.15 -13.20 14.47
C ASP A 188 -0.15 -14.69 14.20
N GLU A 189 0.18 -15.08 12.98
CA GLU A 189 0.11 -16.46 12.53
C GLU A 189 1.51 -16.96 12.20
N MET A 190 1.90 -18.04 12.83
CA MET A 190 3.10 -18.77 12.48
C MET A 190 2.82 -19.59 11.21
N VAL A 191 3.75 -19.56 10.26
CA VAL A 191 3.67 -20.39 9.06
C VAL A 191 4.55 -21.61 9.27
N LEU A 192 3.94 -22.79 9.19
CA LEU A 192 4.65 -24.07 9.31
C LEU A 192 5.51 -24.34 8.06
N PRO A 193 6.52 -25.22 8.14
CA PRO A 193 7.22 -25.74 6.97
C PRO A 193 6.27 -26.41 5.96
N SER A 194 6.56 -26.24 4.66
CA SER A 194 5.73 -26.69 3.53
C SER A 194 5.26 -28.13 3.62
N ILE A 195 6.10 -29.01 4.17
CA ILE A 195 5.82 -30.44 4.27
C ILE A 195 4.54 -30.74 5.06
N TYR A 196 4.21 -29.92 6.05
CA TYR A 196 3.01 -30.11 6.85
C TYR A 196 1.73 -29.74 6.10
N TYR A 197 1.80 -28.75 5.18
CA TYR A 197 0.64 -28.36 4.38
C TYR A 197 0.42 -29.27 3.15
N GLN A 198 1.39 -30.08 2.79
CA GLN A 198 1.31 -30.88 1.55
C GLN A 198 0.03 -31.72 1.46
N PRO A 199 -0.41 -32.51 2.46
CA PRO A 199 -1.64 -33.30 2.39
C PRO A 199 -2.88 -32.41 2.22
N PHE A 200 -2.88 -31.23 2.86
CA PHE A 200 -3.97 -30.24 2.75
C PHE A 200 -4.10 -29.65 1.35
N VAL A 201 -2.99 -29.18 0.81
CA VAL A 201 -2.93 -28.61 -0.56
C VAL A 201 -3.26 -29.66 -1.60
N GLU A 202 -2.75 -30.88 -1.45
CA GLU A 202 -3.06 -32.00 -2.36
C GLU A 202 -4.54 -32.33 -2.37
N LEU A 203 -5.21 -32.36 -1.21
CA LEU A 203 -6.66 -32.60 -1.14
C LEU A 203 -7.44 -31.52 -1.89
N LEU A 204 -7.12 -30.24 -1.68
CA LEU A 204 -7.76 -29.12 -2.39
C LEU A 204 -7.51 -29.19 -3.91
N CYS A 205 -6.28 -29.56 -4.32
CA CYS A 205 -5.95 -29.75 -5.74
C CYS A 205 -6.69 -30.93 -6.38
N GLN A 206 -6.83 -32.05 -5.66
CA GLN A 206 -7.60 -33.20 -6.10
C GLN A 206 -9.07 -32.86 -6.28
N GLU A 207 -9.63 -32.08 -5.35
CA GLU A 207 -11.02 -31.62 -5.44
C GLU A 207 -11.28 -30.80 -6.70
N VAL A 208 -10.40 -29.83 -6.98
CA VAL A 208 -10.52 -28.97 -8.16
C VAL A 208 -10.33 -29.74 -9.46
N LYS A 209 -9.36 -30.67 -9.53
CA LYS A 209 -9.12 -31.51 -10.70
C LYS A 209 -10.26 -32.49 -10.99
N ALA A 210 -10.89 -33.03 -9.96
CA ALA A 210 -12.02 -33.94 -10.12
C ALA A 210 -13.24 -33.27 -10.75
N GLY A 211 -13.42 -31.97 -10.52
CA GLY A 211 -14.56 -31.21 -11.00
C GLY A 211 -15.91 -31.75 -10.48
N ILE A 212 -17.01 -31.26 -11.02
CA ILE A 212 -18.35 -31.75 -10.68
C ILE A 212 -18.59 -33.09 -11.38
N LYS A 213 -18.36 -34.18 -10.68
CA LYS A 213 -18.82 -35.50 -11.08
C LYS A 213 -20.02 -35.88 -10.20
N ASN A 214 -21.20 -35.90 -10.81
CA ASN A 214 -22.50 -36.36 -10.27
C ASN A 214 -22.69 -36.46 -8.74
N GLN A 215 -23.55 -35.58 -8.20
CA GLN A 215 -24.45 -35.77 -7.05
C GLN A 215 -23.90 -35.87 -5.63
N LYS A 216 -22.75 -35.29 -5.28
CA LYS A 216 -22.30 -35.21 -3.88
C LYS A 216 -22.00 -33.79 -3.45
N PRO A 217 -22.14 -33.47 -2.14
CA PRO A 217 -21.74 -32.17 -1.64
C PRO A 217 -20.26 -31.95 -1.92
N HIS A 218 -20.00 -31.08 -2.86
CA HIS A 218 -18.66 -30.73 -3.28
C HIS A 218 -17.94 -30.00 -2.12
N LEU A 219 -16.70 -30.35 -1.84
CA LEU A 219 -15.94 -29.71 -0.74
C LEU A 219 -15.93 -28.18 -0.87
N ILE A 220 -15.73 -27.66 -2.09
CA ILE A 220 -15.77 -26.21 -2.36
C ILE A 220 -17.17 -25.62 -2.10
N THR A 221 -18.25 -26.36 -2.37
CA THR A 221 -19.62 -25.93 -2.06
C THR A 221 -19.83 -25.83 -0.56
N LEU A 222 -19.36 -26.84 0.19
CA LEU A 222 -19.44 -26.85 1.66
C LEU A 222 -18.69 -25.65 2.25
N ILE A 223 -17.49 -25.35 1.77
CA ILE A 223 -16.69 -24.20 2.16
C ILE A 223 -17.42 -22.88 1.86
N ASP A 224 -18.00 -22.71 0.64
CA ASP A 224 -18.72 -21.49 0.26
C ASP A 224 -19.98 -21.27 1.11
N GLU A 225 -20.75 -22.33 1.39
CA GLU A 225 -22.00 -22.23 2.15
C GLU A 225 -21.79 -21.97 3.65
N THR A 226 -20.66 -22.40 4.21
CA THR A 226 -20.35 -22.22 5.63
C THR A 226 -19.48 -20.97 5.90
N THR A 227 -18.91 -20.36 4.85
CA THR A 227 -18.13 -19.13 4.99
C THR A 227 -19.03 -17.91 5.06
N THR A 228 -18.84 -17.05 6.07
CA THR A 228 -19.60 -15.80 6.23
C THR A 228 -19.25 -14.79 5.14
N ALA A 229 -20.14 -13.82 4.90
CA ALA A 229 -19.96 -12.81 3.86
C ALA A 229 -18.70 -11.95 4.08
N GLU A 230 -18.37 -11.66 5.34
CA GLU A 230 -17.20 -10.86 5.73
C GLU A 230 -15.88 -11.57 5.43
N CYS A 231 -15.82 -12.88 5.68
CA CYS A 231 -14.61 -13.68 5.50
C CYS A 231 -14.40 -14.14 4.04
N ARG A 232 -15.47 -14.13 3.23
CA ARG A 232 -15.45 -14.68 1.87
C ARG A 232 -14.44 -13.99 0.94
N GLN A 233 -14.23 -12.68 1.09
CA GLN A 233 -13.24 -11.95 0.28
C GLN A 233 -11.80 -12.39 0.59
N GLU A 234 -11.48 -12.56 1.87
CA GLU A 234 -10.15 -13.00 2.32
C GLU A 234 -9.86 -14.44 1.86
N LEU A 235 -10.82 -15.34 2.07
CA LEU A 235 -10.72 -16.72 1.60
C LEU A 235 -10.52 -16.78 0.08
N ALA A 236 -11.30 -16.00 -0.68
CA ALA A 236 -11.20 -15.96 -2.14
C ALA A 236 -9.80 -15.54 -2.63
N VAL A 237 -9.18 -14.52 -2.01
CA VAL A 237 -7.82 -14.08 -2.37
C VAL A 237 -6.81 -15.20 -2.13
N ASN A 238 -6.88 -15.88 -0.98
CA ASN A 238 -5.94 -16.94 -0.63
C ASN A 238 -6.10 -18.19 -1.54
N LEU A 239 -7.33 -18.60 -1.82
CA LEU A 239 -7.59 -19.70 -2.77
C LEU A 239 -7.10 -19.38 -4.19
N VAL A 240 -7.35 -18.15 -4.66
CA VAL A 240 -6.88 -17.70 -5.98
C VAL A 240 -5.36 -17.74 -6.04
N LYS A 241 -4.66 -17.21 -5.04
CA LYS A 241 -3.20 -17.22 -4.99
C LYS A 241 -2.66 -18.65 -4.92
N LEU A 242 -3.25 -19.51 -4.07
CA LEU A 242 -2.86 -20.90 -3.96
C LEU A 242 -2.98 -21.62 -5.31
N PHE A 243 -4.14 -21.54 -5.96
CA PHE A 243 -4.35 -22.23 -7.23
C PHE A 243 -3.60 -21.61 -8.42
N LEU A 244 -3.28 -20.30 -8.36
CA LEU A 244 -2.31 -19.70 -9.28
C LEU A 244 -0.92 -20.32 -9.12
N GLY A 245 -0.45 -20.46 -7.89
CA GLY A 245 0.84 -21.11 -7.57
C GLY A 245 0.90 -22.58 -7.97
N GLN A 246 -0.23 -23.30 -7.87
CA GLN A 246 -0.36 -24.70 -8.25
C GLN A 246 -0.65 -24.91 -9.75
N GLY A 247 -0.81 -23.83 -10.55
CA GLY A 247 -1.17 -23.93 -11.97
C GLY A 247 -2.59 -24.43 -12.25
N LEU A 248 -3.49 -24.35 -11.27
CA LEU A 248 -4.87 -24.87 -11.31
C LEU A 248 -5.95 -23.81 -11.27
N ILE A 249 -5.59 -22.55 -11.50
CA ILE A 249 -6.53 -21.42 -11.39
C ILE A 249 -7.70 -21.55 -12.38
N LYS A 250 -7.45 -22.06 -13.59
CA LYS A 250 -8.47 -22.26 -14.63
C LYS A 250 -9.50 -23.30 -14.18
N GLU A 251 -9.05 -24.43 -13.68
CA GLU A 251 -9.88 -25.51 -13.17
C GLU A 251 -10.68 -25.06 -11.95
N PHE A 252 -10.07 -24.33 -11.04
CA PHE A 252 -10.73 -23.76 -9.86
C PHE A 252 -11.85 -22.80 -10.24
N LEU A 253 -11.58 -21.85 -11.14
CA LEU A 253 -12.60 -20.89 -11.58
C LEU A 253 -13.70 -21.56 -12.42
N ASP A 254 -13.37 -22.58 -13.26
CA ASP A 254 -14.39 -23.35 -13.99
C ASP A 254 -15.35 -24.06 -13.04
N LEU A 255 -14.82 -24.66 -11.98
CA LEU A 255 -15.61 -25.28 -10.93
C LEU A 255 -16.58 -24.27 -10.29
N LEU A 256 -16.07 -23.11 -9.89
CA LEU A 256 -16.89 -22.05 -9.30
C LEU A 256 -17.94 -21.51 -10.28
N PHE A 257 -17.60 -21.35 -11.55
CA PHE A 257 -18.57 -20.91 -12.57
C PHE A 257 -19.71 -21.92 -12.74
N LYS A 258 -19.41 -23.22 -12.77
CA LYS A 258 -20.45 -24.26 -12.84
C LYS A 258 -21.36 -24.20 -11.63
N LEU A 259 -20.80 -24.16 -10.42
CA LEU A 259 -21.58 -24.10 -9.19
C LEU A 259 -22.50 -22.85 -9.14
N GLU A 260 -22.01 -21.69 -9.57
CA GLU A 260 -22.82 -20.47 -9.64
C GLU A 260 -23.91 -20.54 -10.70
N LEU A 261 -23.58 -21.07 -11.88
CA LEU A 261 -24.53 -21.24 -12.99
C LEU A 261 -25.65 -22.22 -12.64
N ASP A 262 -25.35 -23.31 -11.93
CA ASP A 262 -26.34 -24.29 -11.49
C ASP A 262 -27.33 -23.69 -10.47
N LYS A 263 -26.86 -22.82 -9.59
CA LYS A 263 -27.67 -22.09 -8.59
C LYS A 263 -28.49 -20.94 -9.22
N THR A 264 -28.11 -20.46 -10.43
CA THR A 264 -28.74 -19.25 -11.02
C THR A 264 -29.89 -19.65 -11.95
N SER A 265 -31.10 -19.25 -11.58
CA SER A 265 -32.31 -19.40 -12.43
C SER A 265 -32.51 -18.20 -13.36
N GLU A 266 -32.22 -16.97 -12.88
CA GLU A 266 -32.42 -15.72 -13.60
C GLU A 266 -31.14 -15.22 -14.26
N PRO A 267 -31.00 -15.21 -15.59
CA PRO A 267 -29.77 -14.84 -16.29
C PRO A 267 -29.21 -13.46 -15.91
N ASN A 268 -30.11 -12.50 -15.62
CA ASN A 268 -29.73 -11.13 -15.32
C ASN A 268 -29.15 -10.96 -13.91
N THR A 269 -29.25 -11.96 -13.04
CA THR A 269 -28.70 -11.95 -11.68
C THR A 269 -27.33 -12.63 -11.59
N LEU A 270 -26.87 -13.25 -12.68
CA LEU A 270 -25.64 -14.02 -12.76
C LEU A 270 -24.42 -13.18 -12.31
N PHE A 271 -23.65 -13.70 -11.36
CA PHE A 271 -22.46 -13.09 -10.76
C PHE A 271 -22.68 -11.71 -10.10
N ARG A 272 -23.92 -11.33 -9.81
CA ARG A 272 -24.21 -10.07 -9.09
C ARG A 272 -24.14 -10.22 -7.58
N SER A 273 -24.25 -11.44 -7.06
CA SER A 273 -24.10 -11.76 -5.63
C SER A 273 -22.63 -11.64 -5.18
N ASN A 274 -22.43 -11.65 -3.85
CA ASN A 274 -21.11 -11.77 -3.22
C ASN A 274 -20.73 -13.24 -2.98
N SER A 275 -20.99 -14.13 -3.95
CA SER A 275 -20.60 -15.54 -3.91
C SER A 275 -19.09 -15.74 -3.94
N LEU A 276 -18.61 -16.93 -3.58
CA LEU A 276 -17.20 -17.29 -3.69
C LEU A 276 -16.73 -17.18 -5.16
N ALA A 277 -17.57 -17.54 -6.14
CA ALA A 277 -17.28 -17.39 -7.56
C ALA A 277 -17.00 -15.94 -7.95
N SER A 278 -17.88 -15.00 -7.55
CA SER A 278 -17.73 -13.58 -7.88
C SER A 278 -16.53 -12.96 -7.17
N LYS A 279 -16.27 -13.32 -5.90
CA LYS A 279 -15.13 -12.83 -5.12
C LYS A 279 -13.79 -13.40 -5.62
N SER A 280 -13.76 -14.68 -5.99
CA SER A 280 -12.57 -15.31 -6.55
C SER A 280 -12.19 -14.72 -7.92
N MET A 281 -13.17 -14.50 -8.79
CA MET A 281 -12.89 -13.87 -10.10
C MET A 281 -12.43 -12.41 -9.94
N GLU A 282 -13.01 -11.63 -9.03
CA GLU A 282 -12.55 -10.28 -8.69
C GLU A 282 -11.11 -10.30 -8.19
N SER A 283 -10.79 -11.19 -7.26
CA SER A 283 -9.44 -11.36 -6.72
C SER A 283 -8.44 -11.79 -7.78
N PHE A 284 -8.84 -12.71 -8.65
CA PHE A 284 -8.01 -13.18 -9.77
C PHE A 284 -7.65 -12.05 -10.74
N LEU A 285 -8.61 -11.19 -11.09
CA LEU A 285 -8.35 -10.02 -11.94
C LEU A 285 -7.38 -9.04 -11.27
N LYS A 286 -7.47 -8.85 -9.96
CA LYS A 286 -6.54 -7.99 -9.21
C LYS A 286 -5.13 -8.60 -9.14
N VAL A 287 -5.02 -9.89 -8.83
CA VAL A 287 -3.71 -10.57 -8.70
C VAL A 287 -3.01 -10.70 -10.05
N ALA A 288 -3.71 -11.16 -11.09
CA ALA A 288 -3.11 -11.45 -12.40
C ALA A 288 -3.20 -10.30 -13.41
N GLY A 289 -4.10 -9.34 -13.22
CA GLY A 289 -4.47 -8.33 -14.22
C GLY A 289 -4.05 -6.91 -13.91
N MET A 290 -3.39 -6.63 -12.78
CA MET A 290 -3.15 -5.25 -12.35
C MET A 290 -2.25 -4.47 -13.31
N GLN A 291 -1.21 -5.08 -13.87
CA GLN A 291 -0.36 -4.44 -14.87
C GLN A 291 -1.13 -4.08 -16.14
N TYR A 292 -2.01 -4.98 -16.57
CA TYR A 292 -2.92 -4.75 -17.68
C TYR A 292 -3.85 -3.56 -17.37
N LEU A 293 -4.47 -3.53 -16.19
CA LEU A 293 -5.30 -2.42 -15.71
C LEU A 293 -4.56 -1.08 -15.77
N HIS A 294 -3.33 -1.03 -15.23
CA HIS A 294 -2.50 0.17 -15.23
C HIS A 294 -2.20 0.67 -16.63
N ARG A 295 -1.86 -0.23 -17.55
CA ARG A 295 -1.55 0.13 -18.92
C ARG A 295 -2.73 0.75 -19.65
N ILE A 296 -3.95 0.30 -19.34
CA ILE A 296 -5.17 0.77 -19.98
C ILE A 296 -5.69 2.05 -19.34
N LEU A 297 -5.79 2.08 -18.00
CA LEU A 297 -6.50 3.16 -17.31
C LEU A 297 -5.61 4.35 -17.00
N ARG A 298 -4.31 4.16 -16.73
CA ARG A 298 -3.41 5.23 -16.31
C ARG A 298 -3.41 6.44 -17.25
N PRO A 299 -3.37 6.30 -18.60
CA PRO A 299 -3.40 7.45 -19.48
C PRO A 299 -4.67 8.30 -19.35
N SER A 300 -5.84 7.66 -19.27
CA SER A 300 -7.12 8.36 -19.12
C SER A 300 -7.27 8.98 -17.73
N ILE A 301 -6.85 8.29 -16.68
CA ILE A 301 -6.86 8.79 -15.30
C ILE A 301 -5.94 10.01 -15.18
N ASN A 302 -4.69 9.92 -15.66
CA ASN A 302 -3.75 11.03 -15.64
C ASN A 302 -4.33 12.26 -16.33
N ARG A 303 -4.96 12.08 -17.50
CA ARG A 303 -5.60 13.16 -18.24
C ARG A 303 -6.67 13.87 -17.41
N VAL A 304 -7.51 13.16 -16.68
CA VAL A 304 -8.53 13.74 -15.80
C VAL A 304 -7.89 14.56 -14.68
N PHE A 305 -6.84 14.05 -14.04
CA PHE A 305 -6.12 14.75 -12.97
C PHE A 305 -5.31 15.96 -13.45
N GLU A 306 -4.76 15.92 -14.67
CA GLU A 306 -3.98 17.01 -15.26
C GLU A 306 -4.88 18.15 -15.75
N GLU A 307 -5.98 17.82 -16.44
CA GLU A 307 -6.91 18.82 -17.00
C GLU A 307 -7.78 19.50 -15.93
N LYS A 308 -8.06 18.83 -14.79
CA LYS A 308 -8.85 19.35 -13.64
C LYS A 308 -10.12 20.08 -14.04
N ARG A 309 -10.85 19.55 -15.02
CA ARG A 309 -12.05 20.19 -15.54
C ARG A 309 -13.21 19.98 -14.60
N TYR A 310 -14.00 21.03 -14.38
CA TYR A 310 -15.30 20.90 -13.73
C TYR A 310 -16.25 20.13 -14.65
N ILE A 311 -16.79 19.01 -14.16
CA ILE A 311 -17.71 18.15 -14.91
C ILE A 311 -18.90 17.79 -14.03
N GLU A 312 -20.07 18.28 -14.42
CA GLU A 312 -21.35 17.93 -13.80
C GLU A 312 -22.43 17.83 -14.88
N LEU A 313 -23.22 16.77 -14.84
CA LEU A 313 -24.32 16.50 -15.75
C LEU A 313 -25.71 16.60 -15.07
N ASP A 314 -25.73 16.46 -13.73
CA ASP A 314 -26.95 16.51 -12.95
C ASP A 314 -27.32 18.00 -12.69
N PRO A 315 -28.43 18.50 -13.23
CA PRO A 315 -28.83 19.92 -13.07
C PRO A 315 -28.92 20.32 -11.59
N SER A 316 -29.33 19.38 -10.70
CA SER A 316 -29.51 19.68 -9.29
C SER A 316 -28.18 19.86 -8.53
N LYS A 317 -27.03 19.53 -9.15
CA LYS A 317 -25.68 19.55 -8.54
C LYS A 317 -24.77 20.58 -9.23
N VAL A 318 -25.23 21.29 -10.21
CA VAL A 318 -24.45 22.38 -10.82
C VAL A 318 -24.24 23.48 -9.78
N GLU A 319 -23.00 23.75 -9.41
CA GLU A 319 -22.67 24.83 -8.48
C GLU A 319 -22.97 26.19 -9.09
N SER A 320 -23.96 26.86 -8.55
CA SER A 320 -24.24 28.30 -8.85
C SER A 320 -23.18 29.12 -8.12
N LYS A 321 -22.01 29.30 -8.72
CA LYS A 321 -21.04 30.25 -8.17
C LYS A 321 -21.55 31.65 -8.42
N GLU A 322 -22.12 32.28 -7.40
CA GLU A 322 -22.09 33.74 -7.25
C GLU A 322 -20.61 34.12 -7.07
N ILE A 323 -19.90 34.27 -8.20
CA ILE A 323 -18.53 34.78 -8.15
C ILE A 323 -18.63 36.27 -7.92
N GLY A 324 -18.36 36.68 -6.67
CA GLY A 324 -18.16 38.07 -6.33
C GLY A 324 -17.10 38.72 -7.22
N CYS A 325 -17.52 39.85 -7.80
CA CYS A 325 -16.77 41.00 -8.29
C CYS A 325 -15.30 40.75 -8.71
N SER A 326 -15.08 40.50 -9.99
CA SER A 326 -14.11 41.25 -10.80
C SER A 326 -14.34 40.96 -12.28
N SER A 327 -14.66 41.99 -12.99
CA SER A 327 -14.68 42.24 -14.46
C SER A 327 -14.30 41.07 -15.38
N LEU A 328 -15.21 40.74 -16.31
CA LEU A 328 -15.02 40.02 -17.59
C LEU A 328 -15.07 38.49 -17.58
N HIS A 329 -15.77 37.79 -16.70
CA HIS A 329 -16.09 36.39 -16.93
C HIS A 329 -17.60 36.23 -17.19
N ARG A 330 -17.92 35.69 -18.39
CA ARG A 330 -19.23 35.29 -18.85
C ARG A 330 -19.85 34.34 -17.84
N ILE A 331 -20.99 34.69 -17.27
CA ILE A 331 -21.80 33.79 -16.46
C ILE A 331 -22.31 32.73 -17.42
N HIS A 332 -21.78 31.49 -17.30
CA HIS A 332 -22.32 30.38 -18.06
C HIS A 332 -23.67 29.97 -17.48
N SER A 333 -24.65 29.80 -18.33
CA SER A 333 -25.94 29.24 -17.92
C SER A 333 -25.76 27.77 -17.51
N GLU A 334 -26.60 27.27 -16.60
CA GLU A 334 -26.60 25.86 -16.18
C GLU A 334 -26.57 24.90 -17.38
N SER A 335 -27.37 25.21 -18.44
CA SER A 335 -27.42 24.44 -19.68
C SER A 335 -26.07 24.43 -20.44
N GLU A 336 -25.33 25.55 -20.46
CA GLU A 336 -24.01 25.62 -21.09
C GLU A 336 -22.99 24.80 -20.33
N VAL A 337 -23.01 24.81 -18.97
CA VAL A 337 -22.12 23.98 -18.11
C VAL A 337 -22.39 22.52 -18.36
N ILE A 338 -23.65 22.07 -18.39
CA ILE A 338 -24.03 20.68 -18.66
C ILE A 338 -23.58 20.25 -20.07
N GLN A 339 -23.81 21.12 -21.08
CA GLN A 339 -23.41 20.83 -22.45
C GLN A 339 -21.90 20.69 -22.58
N GLN A 340 -21.10 21.56 -21.96
CA GLN A 340 -19.66 21.54 -21.98
C GLN A 340 -19.14 20.33 -21.23
N SER A 341 -19.70 20.02 -20.04
CA SER A 341 -19.39 18.84 -19.24
C SER A 341 -19.67 17.56 -20.03
N GLY A 342 -20.79 17.51 -20.75
CA GLY A 342 -21.13 16.40 -21.64
C GLY A 342 -20.08 16.15 -22.72
N GLN A 343 -19.57 17.21 -23.37
CA GLN A 343 -18.53 17.12 -24.40
C GLN A 343 -17.21 16.60 -23.82
N PHE A 344 -16.77 17.08 -22.64
CA PHE A 344 -15.56 16.61 -22.00
C PHE A 344 -15.68 15.13 -21.61
N LEU A 345 -16.79 14.76 -21.00
CA LEU A 345 -17.01 13.39 -20.57
C LEU A 345 -17.14 12.43 -21.76
N GLN A 346 -17.76 12.86 -22.88
CA GLN A 346 -17.77 12.11 -24.15
C GLN A 346 -16.34 11.86 -24.66
N SER A 347 -15.47 12.89 -24.61
CA SER A 347 -14.07 12.75 -25.01
C SER A 347 -13.35 11.72 -24.13
N TYR A 348 -13.43 11.85 -22.80
CA TYR A 348 -12.79 10.92 -21.87
C TYR A 348 -13.31 9.49 -22.06
N LEU A 349 -14.62 9.31 -22.18
CA LEU A 349 -15.22 8.01 -22.40
C LEU A 349 -14.80 7.38 -23.73
N THR A 350 -14.77 8.18 -24.81
CA THR A 350 -14.35 7.70 -26.13
C THR A 350 -12.90 7.24 -26.13
N ASP A 351 -12.00 8.01 -25.54
CA ASP A 351 -10.58 7.68 -25.46
C ASP A 351 -10.36 6.42 -24.61
N LEU A 352 -11.06 6.32 -23.48
CA LEU A 352 -11.00 5.17 -22.61
C LEU A 352 -11.52 3.91 -23.30
N LEU A 353 -12.68 3.96 -23.93
CA LEU A 353 -13.26 2.82 -24.69
C LEU A 353 -12.36 2.39 -25.85
N ASN A 354 -11.78 3.34 -26.57
CA ASN A 354 -10.81 3.02 -27.64
C ASN A 354 -9.57 2.32 -27.09
N THR A 355 -9.08 2.73 -25.91
CA THR A 355 -7.94 2.08 -25.27
C THR A 355 -8.28 0.67 -24.81
N ILE A 356 -9.44 0.48 -24.15
CA ILE A 356 -9.92 -0.84 -23.73
C ILE A 356 -10.10 -1.76 -24.93
N THR A 357 -10.80 -1.32 -25.96
CA THR A 357 -11.19 -2.20 -27.09
C THR A 357 -10.01 -2.60 -27.99
N ARG A 358 -8.93 -1.85 -27.98
CA ARG A 358 -7.68 -2.19 -28.69
C ARG A 358 -6.72 -3.07 -27.88
N SER A 359 -7.06 -3.41 -26.65
CA SER A 359 -6.14 -4.03 -25.69
C SER A 359 -6.28 -5.54 -25.56
N ALA A 360 -7.12 -6.19 -26.36
CA ALA A 360 -7.42 -7.63 -26.22
C ALA A 360 -6.16 -8.51 -26.17
N LYS A 361 -5.20 -8.29 -27.09
CA LYS A 361 -3.92 -9.02 -27.12
C LYS A 361 -2.94 -8.65 -26.01
N MET A 362 -3.17 -7.55 -25.30
CA MET A 362 -2.35 -7.12 -24.16
C MET A 362 -2.83 -7.73 -22.83
N CYS A 363 -4.04 -8.29 -22.82
CA CYS A 363 -4.57 -8.96 -21.64
C CYS A 363 -3.81 -10.27 -21.41
N PRO A 364 -3.42 -10.59 -20.16
CA PRO A 364 -2.70 -11.82 -19.84
C PRO A 364 -3.42 -13.06 -20.37
N PRO A 365 -2.69 -14.03 -21.00
CA PRO A 365 -3.28 -15.24 -21.58
C PRO A 365 -4.16 -16.01 -20.60
N VAL A 366 -3.77 -16.11 -19.34
CA VAL A 366 -4.54 -16.81 -18.30
C VAL A 366 -5.90 -16.14 -18.04
N ILE A 367 -5.99 -14.81 -18.10
CA ILE A 367 -7.25 -14.08 -17.96
C ILE A 367 -8.11 -14.30 -19.20
N ARG A 368 -7.52 -14.25 -20.40
CA ARG A 368 -8.20 -14.51 -21.66
C ARG A 368 -8.80 -15.94 -21.69
N ALA A 369 -8.01 -16.94 -21.30
CA ALA A 369 -8.46 -18.33 -21.20
C ALA A 369 -9.62 -18.51 -20.21
N THR A 370 -9.56 -17.82 -19.06
CA THR A 370 -10.62 -17.86 -18.07
C THR A 370 -11.92 -17.23 -18.61
N PHE A 371 -11.83 -16.11 -19.32
CA PHE A 371 -13.01 -15.49 -19.96
C PHE A 371 -13.56 -16.31 -21.12
N GLN A 372 -12.72 -16.97 -21.90
CA GLN A 372 -13.16 -17.91 -22.93
C GLN A 372 -14.00 -19.04 -22.31
N LEU A 373 -13.51 -19.61 -21.21
CA LEU A 373 -14.21 -20.66 -20.49
C LEU A 373 -15.54 -20.19 -19.93
N LEU A 374 -15.55 -19.03 -19.26
CA LEU A 374 -16.77 -18.40 -18.74
C LEU A 374 -17.80 -18.15 -19.84
N PHE A 375 -17.36 -17.57 -20.96
CA PHE A 375 -18.21 -17.31 -22.12
C PHE A 375 -18.88 -18.57 -22.64
N LYS A 376 -18.09 -19.66 -22.77
CA LYS A 376 -18.59 -20.98 -23.22
C LYS A 376 -19.62 -21.53 -22.22
N ARG A 377 -19.32 -21.54 -20.91
CA ARG A 377 -20.23 -22.06 -19.88
C ARG A 377 -21.57 -21.34 -19.83
N VAL A 378 -21.54 -19.99 -19.94
CA VAL A 378 -22.75 -19.19 -19.95
C VAL A 378 -23.57 -19.43 -21.22
N ALA A 379 -22.92 -19.58 -22.40
CA ALA A 379 -23.60 -19.88 -23.64
C ALA A 379 -24.25 -21.30 -23.62
N GLU A 380 -23.59 -22.27 -22.99
CA GLU A 380 -24.15 -23.63 -22.81
C GLU A 380 -25.34 -23.62 -21.85
N ARG A 381 -25.30 -22.83 -20.77
CA ARG A 381 -26.37 -22.78 -19.75
C ARG A 381 -27.61 -22.02 -20.22
N PHE A 382 -27.44 -20.95 -21.02
CA PHE A 382 -28.50 -20.07 -21.50
C PHE A 382 -28.51 -19.99 -23.04
N PRO A 383 -28.88 -21.09 -23.75
CA PRO A 383 -28.79 -21.13 -25.21
C PRO A 383 -29.89 -20.35 -25.93
N GLU A 384 -30.91 -19.88 -25.23
CA GLU A 384 -32.07 -19.21 -25.80
C GLU A 384 -31.69 -17.88 -26.47
N GLU A 385 -32.34 -17.59 -27.60
CA GLU A 385 -32.06 -16.38 -28.40
C GLU A 385 -32.25 -15.09 -27.63
N LYS A 386 -33.26 -15.01 -26.74
CA LYS A 386 -33.49 -13.86 -25.84
C LYS A 386 -32.30 -13.60 -24.87
N ASN A 387 -31.48 -14.64 -24.62
CA ASN A 387 -30.37 -14.61 -23.67
C ASN A 387 -28.99 -14.40 -24.33
N GLN A 388 -28.94 -14.07 -25.64
CA GLN A 388 -27.68 -13.95 -26.39
C GLN A 388 -26.69 -12.92 -25.79
N ASN A 389 -27.18 -11.90 -25.10
CA ASN A 389 -26.32 -10.89 -24.45
C ASN A 389 -25.75 -11.36 -23.09
N VAL A 390 -26.32 -12.37 -22.46
CA VAL A 390 -25.94 -12.82 -21.11
C VAL A 390 -24.48 -13.23 -21.04
N LYS A 391 -23.96 -13.94 -22.04
CA LYS A 391 -22.55 -14.33 -22.15
C LYS A 391 -21.58 -13.14 -22.22
N PHE A 392 -21.99 -12.04 -22.80
CA PHE A 392 -21.24 -10.78 -22.81
C PHE A 392 -21.35 -10.07 -21.47
N ILE A 393 -22.56 -9.99 -20.89
CA ILE A 393 -22.83 -9.38 -19.60
C ILE A 393 -22.05 -10.09 -18.47
N ALA A 394 -21.93 -11.41 -18.53
CA ALA A 394 -21.14 -12.18 -17.57
C ALA A 394 -19.67 -11.70 -17.54
N ILE A 395 -19.06 -11.46 -18.69
CA ILE A 395 -17.68 -10.96 -18.78
C ILE A 395 -17.59 -9.49 -18.33
N THR A 396 -18.51 -8.63 -18.82
CA THR A 396 -18.47 -7.20 -18.45
C THR A 396 -18.84 -6.95 -17.01
N SER A 397 -19.60 -7.84 -16.35
CA SER A 397 -19.85 -7.76 -14.92
C SER A 397 -18.55 -7.88 -14.09
N PHE A 398 -17.57 -8.61 -14.60
CA PHE A 398 -16.24 -8.66 -13.99
C PHE A 398 -15.34 -7.52 -14.47
N LEU A 399 -15.20 -7.33 -15.79
CA LEU A 399 -14.29 -6.30 -16.32
C LEU A 399 -14.76 -4.89 -16.03
N CYS A 400 -16.02 -4.55 -16.32
CA CYS A 400 -16.52 -3.20 -16.16
C CYS A 400 -16.94 -2.90 -14.72
N LEU A 401 -17.75 -3.78 -14.07
CA LEU A 401 -18.30 -3.48 -12.76
C LEU A 401 -17.31 -3.71 -11.60
N ARG A 402 -16.49 -4.77 -11.67
CA ARG A 402 -15.63 -5.19 -10.54
C ARG A 402 -14.16 -4.85 -10.72
N PHE A 403 -13.72 -4.48 -11.93
CA PHE A 403 -12.32 -4.21 -12.21
C PHE A 403 -12.07 -2.79 -12.70
N PHE A 404 -12.64 -2.36 -13.81
CA PHE A 404 -12.39 -1.01 -14.35
C PHE A 404 -13.08 0.09 -13.55
N SER A 405 -14.38 -0.03 -13.28
CA SER A 405 -15.12 1.05 -12.60
C SER A 405 -14.63 1.33 -11.18
N PRO A 406 -14.34 0.34 -10.32
CA PRO A 406 -13.75 0.62 -9.01
C PRO A 406 -12.38 1.30 -9.10
N ALA A 407 -11.56 0.92 -10.10
CA ALA A 407 -10.25 1.53 -10.31
C ALA A 407 -10.35 2.98 -10.82
N ILE A 408 -11.36 3.29 -11.64
CA ILE A 408 -11.65 4.66 -12.09
C ILE A 408 -12.16 5.52 -10.91
N MET A 409 -13.06 4.97 -10.08
CA MET A 409 -13.63 5.70 -8.94
C MET A 409 -12.61 5.97 -7.83
N SER A 410 -11.69 5.04 -7.60
CA SER A 410 -10.71 5.10 -6.50
C SER A 410 -9.30 4.79 -7.00
N PRO A 411 -8.70 5.67 -7.83
CA PRO A 411 -7.42 5.39 -8.49
C PRO A 411 -6.27 5.11 -7.51
N LYS A 412 -6.28 5.74 -6.34
CA LYS A 412 -5.28 5.52 -5.29
C LYS A 412 -5.28 4.07 -4.78
N LEU A 413 -6.46 3.48 -4.56
CA LEU A 413 -6.57 2.09 -4.07
C LEU A 413 -6.06 1.06 -5.08
N PHE A 414 -5.98 1.43 -6.35
CA PHE A 414 -5.45 0.61 -7.44
C PHE A 414 -4.04 1.06 -7.89
N HIS A 415 -3.37 1.91 -7.12
CA HIS A 415 -2.04 2.44 -7.42
C HIS A 415 -1.93 3.14 -8.79
N LEU A 416 -3.04 3.65 -9.32
CA LEU A 416 -3.09 4.44 -10.55
C LEU A 416 -2.69 5.89 -10.33
N TRP A 417 -2.93 6.41 -9.11
CA TRP A 417 -2.57 7.74 -8.67
C TRP A 417 -2.08 7.72 -7.21
N GLU A 418 -1.21 8.65 -6.82
CA GLU A 418 -0.59 8.64 -5.49
C GLU A 418 -1.50 9.19 -4.38
N LYS A 419 -2.37 10.16 -4.73
CA LYS A 419 -3.24 10.86 -3.78
C LYS A 419 -4.72 10.55 -4.04
N HIS A 420 -5.57 10.81 -3.06
CA HIS A 420 -7.01 10.83 -3.28
C HIS A 420 -7.37 11.98 -4.22
N ALA A 421 -8.44 11.79 -5.01
CA ALA A 421 -8.99 12.82 -5.86
C ALA A 421 -9.73 13.85 -4.99
N ASP A 422 -9.61 15.15 -5.35
CA ASP A 422 -10.48 16.18 -4.80
C ASP A 422 -11.94 15.99 -5.22
N ALA A 423 -12.86 16.78 -4.67
CA ALA A 423 -14.29 16.63 -4.91
C ALA A 423 -14.66 16.74 -6.40
N HIS A 424 -14.06 17.67 -7.14
CA HIS A 424 -14.36 17.87 -8.57
C HIS A 424 -13.82 16.73 -9.44
N ILE A 425 -12.58 16.30 -9.18
CA ILE A 425 -11.97 15.16 -9.87
C ILE A 425 -12.73 13.88 -9.53
N SER A 426 -13.07 13.65 -8.25
CA SER A 426 -13.87 12.50 -7.80
C SER A 426 -15.21 12.44 -8.51
N ARG A 427 -15.87 13.59 -8.70
CA ARG A 427 -17.14 13.69 -9.43
C ARG A 427 -16.98 13.33 -10.90
N ALA A 428 -15.96 13.85 -11.57
CA ALA A 428 -15.65 13.51 -12.96
C ALA A 428 -15.38 12.03 -13.15
N LEU A 429 -14.57 11.43 -12.26
CA LEU A 429 -14.25 10.00 -12.26
C LEU A 429 -15.49 9.13 -11.98
N LEU A 430 -16.36 9.55 -11.06
CA LEU A 430 -17.63 8.87 -10.79
C LEU A 430 -18.53 8.83 -12.03
N LEU A 431 -18.68 9.96 -12.74
CA LEU A 431 -19.49 10.04 -13.95
C LEU A 431 -18.90 9.17 -15.07
N LEU A 432 -17.57 9.17 -15.22
CA LEU A 432 -16.86 8.31 -16.17
C LEU A 432 -17.06 6.82 -15.83
N ALA A 433 -16.92 6.43 -14.57
CA ALA A 433 -17.15 5.07 -14.12
C ALA A 433 -18.58 4.60 -14.36
N LYS A 434 -19.58 5.46 -14.10
CA LYS A 434 -20.99 5.19 -14.41
C LYS A 434 -21.22 4.97 -15.91
N ALA A 435 -20.58 5.77 -16.75
CA ALA A 435 -20.67 5.59 -18.19
C ALA A 435 -20.09 4.25 -18.66
N VAL A 436 -18.94 3.83 -18.09
CA VAL A 436 -18.35 2.50 -18.33
C VAL A 436 -19.25 1.38 -17.85
N GLN A 437 -19.92 1.55 -16.69
CA GLN A 437 -20.88 0.57 -16.17
C GLN A 437 -22.09 0.43 -17.11
N ASN A 438 -22.61 1.53 -17.67
CA ASN A 438 -23.71 1.48 -18.61
C ASN A 438 -23.32 0.75 -19.90
N VAL A 439 -22.11 0.95 -20.40
CA VAL A 439 -21.56 0.14 -21.50
C VAL A 439 -21.49 -1.34 -21.12
N GLY A 440 -21.04 -1.65 -19.90
CA GLY A 440 -20.92 -3.02 -19.39
C GLY A 440 -22.26 -3.72 -19.19
N ASN A 441 -23.30 -3.01 -18.79
CA ASN A 441 -24.66 -3.57 -18.65
C ASN A 441 -25.30 -3.95 -19.98
N MET A 442 -24.67 -3.59 -21.12
CA MET A 442 -25.20 -3.84 -22.47
C MET A 442 -26.62 -3.27 -22.70
N ASP A 443 -27.02 -2.30 -21.89
CA ASP A 443 -28.36 -1.70 -21.97
C ASP A 443 -28.35 -0.52 -22.93
N ASN A 444 -29.18 -0.61 -23.95
CA ASN A 444 -29.34 0.42 -24.98
C ASN A 444 -30.33 1.53 -24.56
N SER A 445 -31.01 1.41 -23.41
CA SER A 445 -32.11 2.33 -23.04
C SER A 445 -31.83 3.08 -21.73
N ILE A 446 -31.07 4.18 -21.80
CA ILE A 446 -30.86 5.10 -20.65
C ILE A 446 -32.19 5.81 -20.28
N SER A 447 -33.15 5.87 -21.19
CA SER A 447 -34.43 6.56 -20.98
C SER A 447 -35.34 5.96 -19.89
N ARG A 448 -35.01 4.75 -19.36
CA ARG A 448 -35.74 4.09 -18.26
C ARG A 448 -35.03 4.16 -16.92
N THR A 449 -33.85 4.80 -16.86
CA THR A 449 -33.08 4.91 -15.63
C THR A 449 -33.43 6.16 -14.84
N LYS A 450 -33.22 6.12 -13.52
CA LYS A 450 -33.31 7.28 -12.62
C LYS A 450 -32.30 8.39 -12.98
N GLU A 451 -31.40 8.14 -13.92
CA GLU A 451 -30.28 9.02 -14.33
C GLU A 451 -30.48 9.58 -15.75
N ALA A 452 -31.67 10.15 -16.01
CA ALA A 452 -32.01 10.78 -17.31
C ALA A 452 -31.02 11.87 -17.73
N TRP A 453 -30.32 12.49 -16.77
CA TRP A 453 -29.28 13.49 -16.98
C TRP A 453 -28.03 12.95 -17.70
N MET A 454 -27.85 11.62 -17.80
CA MET A 454 -26.80 11.00 -18.62
C MET A 454 -27.13 10.93 -20.11
N ALA A 455 -28.30 11.41 -20.55
CA ALA A 455 -28.72 11.42 -21.95
C ALA A 455 -27.68 11.97 -22.94
N PRO A 456 -26.88 13.04 -22.64
CA PRO A 456 -25.82 13.50 -23.51
C PRO A 456 -24.79 12.42 -23.93
N LEU A 457 -24.59 11.39 -23.10
CA LEU A 457 -23.64 10.31 -23.36
C LEU A 457 -24.22 9.11 -24.10
N GLN A 458 -25.55 9.08 -24.35
CA GLN A 458 -26.26 7.91 -24.88
C GLN A 458 -25.68 7.40 -26.19
N ALA A 459 -25.40 8.26 -27.15
CA ALA A 459 -24.84 7.87 -28.45
C ALA A 459 -23.42 7.24 -28.29
N THR A 460 -22.61 7.75 -27.35
CA THR A 460 -21.27 7.23 -27.08
C THR A 460 -21.35 5.88 -26.36
N ILE A 461 -22.29 5.72 -25.42
CA ILE A 461 -22.53 4.45 -24.72
C ILE A 461 -23.00 3.38 -25.70
N GLN A 462 -23.94 3.67 -26.59
CA GLN A 462 -24.41 2.72 -27.61
C GLN A 462 -23.28 2.24 -28.54
N ARG A 463 -22.43 3.15 -29.02
CA ARG A 463 -21.23 2.80 -29.78
C ARG A 463 -20.28 1.94 -28.95
N GLY A 464 -20.09 2.30 -27.67
CA GLY A 464 -19.29 1.58 -26.72
C GLY A 464 -19.75 0.14 -26.48
N VAL A 465 -21.06 -0.10 -26.42
CA VAL A 465 -21.65 -1.46 -26.34
C VAL A 465 -21.26 -2.32 -27.53
N ALA A 466 -21.37 -1.78 -28.75
CA ALA A 466 -20.98 -2.51 -29.94
C ALA A 466 -19.46 -2.83 -29.97
N GLN A 467 -18.64 -1.83 -29.64
CA GLN A 467 -17.20 -1.98 -29.54
C GLN A 467 -16.80 -3.00 -28.45
N MET A 468 -17.48 -3.00 -27.30
CA MET A 468 -17.22 -3.91 -26.20
C MET A 468 -17.55 -5.35 -26.57
N LYS A 469 -18.61 -5.62 -27.32
CA LYS A 469 -18.91 -6.97 -27.84
C LYS A 469 -17.80 -7.48 -28.75
N GLN A 470 -17.34 -6.64 -29.68
CA GLN A 470 -16.21 -7.02 -30.56
C GLN A 470 -14.92 -7.25 -29.76
N PHE A 471 -14.65 -6.40 -28.77
CA PHE A 471 -13.50 -6.58 -27.88
C PHE A 471 -13.56 -7.91 -27.14
N ILE A 472 -14.71 -8.30 -26.58
CA ILE A 472 -14.88 -9.58 -25.88
C ILE A 472 -14.62 -10.74 -26.83
N LEU A 473 -15.13 -10.72 -28.06
CA LEU A 473 -14.86 -11.76 -29.05
C LEU A 473 -13.36 -11.87 -29.37
N GLN A 474 -12.66 -10.75 -29.49
CA GLN A 474 -11.19 -10.75 -29.66
C GLN A 474 -10.45 -11.21 -28.40
N LEU A 475 -10.99 -10.88 -27.21
CA LEU A 475 -10.38 -11.25 -25.92
C LEU A 475 -10.39 -12.76 -25.73
N ILE A 476 -11.49 -13.43 -26.09
CA ILE A 476 -11.65 -14.89 -25.96
C ILE A 476 -11.10 -15.69 -27.14
N ASP A 477 -10.67 -15.05 -28.21
CA ASP A 477 -10.01 -15.67 -29.36
C ASP A 477 -8.53 -15.89 -29.04
N ILE A 478 -8.22 -17.11 -28.53
CA ILE A 478 -6.88 -17.48 -28.05
C ILE A 478 -6.17 -18.24 -29.19
N GLU A 479 -4.96 -17.80 -29.53
CA GLU A 479 -4.09 -18.46 -30.50
C GLU A 479 -3.35 -19.64 -29.83
N GLU A 480 -2.96 -20.67 -30.58
CA GLU A 480 -2.22 -21.85 -30.08
C GLU A 480 -0.91 -21.47 -29.31
N LYS A 481 -0.29 -20.35 -29.69
CA LYS A 481 0.88 -19.81 -28.97
C LYS A 481 0.57 -19.38 -27.54
N ASP A 482 -0.61 -18.87 -27.31
CA ASP A 482 -1.05 -18.42 -25.98
C ASP A 482 -1.33 -19.62 -25.06
N GLU A 483 -1.71 -20.79 -25.61
CA GLU A 483 -1.91 -22.01 -24.83
C GLU A 483 -0.59 -22.60 -24.30
N LEU A 484 0.50 -22.46 -25.02
CA LEU A 484 1.83 -22.86 -24.55
C LEU A 484 2.32 -21.96 -23.39
N ASP A 485 1.94 -20.69 -23.37
CA ASP A 485 2.27 -19.77 -22.27
C ASP A 485 1.41 -20.00 -21.02
N LEU A 486 0.24 -20.64 -21.13
CA LEU A 486 -0.59 -21.05 -19.98
C LEU A 486 0.07 -22.13 -19.11
N GLN A 487 0.99 -22.93 -19.67
CA GLN A 487 1.73 -23.97 -18.95
C GLN A 487 2.97 -23.42 -18.22
N LYS A 488 3.39 -22.21 -18.52
CA LYS A 488 4.48 -21.57 -17.79
C LYS A 488 3.94 -21.00 -16.47
N PRO A 489 4.67 -21.21 -15.35
CA PRO A 489 4.35 -20.47 -14.12
C PRO A 489 4.22 -18.99 -14.50
N ILE A 490 3.18 -18.33 -14.00
CA ILE A 490 3.01 -16.89 -14.24
C ILE A 490 4.23 -16.21 -13.66
N SER A 491 5.22 -15.94 -14.53
CA SER A 491 6.29 -15.02 -14.20
C SER A 491 5.61 -13.65 -14.12
N LEU A 492 5.19 -13.28 -12.93
CA LEU A 492 4.84 -11.92 -12.61
C LEU A 492 6.11 -11.14 -12.95
N GLN A 493 6.10 -10.38 -14.06
CA GLN A 493 7.23 -9.51 -14.42
C GLN A 493 7.58 -8.70 -13.16
N PRO A 494 8.87 -8.35 -12.94
CA PRO A 494 9.30 -7.68 -11.72
C PRO A 494 8.47 -6.41 -11.51
N GLN A 495 7.43 -6.54 -10.69
CA GLN A 495 6.58 -5.43 -10.34
C GLN A 495 7.37 -4.56 -9.37
N VAL A 496 7.44 -3.27 -9.65
CA VAL A 496 8.03 -2.31 -8.73
C VAL A 496 7.17 -2.28 -7.47
N VAL A 497 7.75 -2.76 -6.37
CA VAL A 497 7.11 -2.77 -5.05
C VAL A 497 7.17 -1.38 -4.42
N LYS A 498 8.35 -0.75 -4.53
CA LYS A 498 8.58 0.61 -4.05
C LYS A 498 9.72 1.27 -4.79
N GLU A 499 9.59 2.57 -5.04
CA GLU A 499 10.66 3.35 -5.64
C GLU A 499 10.74 4.77 -5.05
N GLY A 500 11.90 5.39 -5.14
CA GLY A 500 12.10 6.74 -4.64
C GLY A 500 13.57 7.11 -4.45
N TYR A 501 13.81 8.39 -4.15
CA TYR A 501 15.15 8.88 -3.84
C TYR A 501 15.47 8.66 -2.36
N LEU A 502 16.57 7.96 -2.08
CA LEU A 502 17.16 7.81 -0.76
C LEU A 502 18.61 8.27 -0.77
N PHE A 503 19.15 8.54 0.42
CA PHE A 503 20.55 8.88 0.58
C PHE A 503 21.30 7.64 1.07
N ILE A 504 22.31 7.17 0.32
CA ILE A 504 23.11 6.01 0.67
C ILE A 504 24.47 6.38 1.23
N HIS A 505 24.85 5.72 2.32
CA HIS A 505 26.22 5.63 2.81
C HIS A 505 26.68 4.17 2.77
N LYS A 506 27.76 3.89 2.05
CA LYS A 506 28.44 2.59 2.07
C LYS A 506 29.62 2.66 3.04
N ALA A 507 29.62 1.81 4.04
CA ALA A 507 30.76 1.70 4.95
C ALA A 507 31.98 1.21 4.17
N ARG A 508 33.01 2.06 4.02
CA ARG A 508 34.29 1.65 3.45
C ARG A 508 35.19 1.17 4.57
N SER A 509 35.76 -0.02 4.42
CA SER A 509 36.62 -0.66 5.41
C SER A 509 37.98 0.01 5.64
N LYS A 510 38.37 1.01 4.87
CA LYS A 510 39.68 1.69 4.98
C LYS A 510 39.55 3.18 4.66
N GLY A 511 39.67 4.05 5.65
CA GLY A 511 39.78 5.50 5.52
C GLY A 511 39.61 6.26 6.83
N PRO A 512 40.22 7.46 7.02
CA PRO A 512 40.02 8.26 8.22
C PRO A 512 38.57 8.78 8.32
N LEU A 513 38.02 8.70 9.49
CA LEU A 513 36.60 8.68 9.89
C LEU A 513 35.97 10.06 10.10
N LEU A 514 36.23 11.08 9.29
CA LEU A 514 35.80 12.43 9.63
C LEU A 514 34.58 13.00 8.88
N SER A 515 34.04 12.33 7.87
CA SER A 515 32.78 12.78 7.26
C SER A 515 31.94 11.64 6.69
N PHE A 516 30.69 11.53 7.16
CA PHE A 516 29.69 10.67 6.50
C PHE A 516 29.15 11.42 5.28
N SER A 517 29.55 11.02 4.09
CA SER A 517 28.92 11.54 2.89
C SER A 517 27.79 10.61 2.47
N PHE A 518 26.57 11.05 2.64
CA PHE A 518 25.40 10.40 2.07
C PHE A 518 25.20 10.88 0.63
N LYS A 519 25.07 9.92 -0.29
CA LYS A 519 24.87 10.21 -1.71
C LYS A 519 23.42 9.95 -2.09
N LYS A 520 22.75 10.95 -2.66
CA LYS A 520 21.37 10.81 -3.18
C LYS A 520 21.36 9.92 -4.42
N LEU A 521 20.60 8.82 -4.37
CA LEU A 521 20.37 7.90 -5.49
C LEU A 521 18.89 7.54 -5.56
N TYR A 522 18.46 7.13 -6.75
CA TYR A 522 17.12 6.59 -6.98
C TYR A 522 17.13 5.09 -6.76
N PHE A 523 16.27 4.62 -5.88
CA PHE A 523 16.13 3.21 -5.52
C PHE A 523 14.85 2.64 -6.12
N THR A 524 14.93 1.42 -6.61
CA THR A 524 13.78 0.64 -7.09
C THR A 524 13.84 -0.74 -6.46
N LEU A 525 12.80 -1.09 -5.71
CA LEU A 525 12.60 -2.40 -5.10
C LEU A 525 11.62 -3.19 -5.96
N THR A 526 12.03 -4.37 -6.40
CA THR A 526 11.18 -5.34 -7.10
C THR A 526 11.09 -6.63 -6.30
N HIS A 527 10.41 -7.64 -6.80
CA HIS A 527 10.40 -8.98 -6.18
C HIS A 527 11.70 -9.78 -6.41
N GLU A 528 12.64 -9.26 -7.18
CA GLU A 528 13.92 -9.92 -7.48
C GLU A 528 15.09 -9.22 -6.82
N ALA A 529 15.06 -7.89 -6.77
CA ALA A 529 16.21 -7.10 -6.34
C ALA A 529 15.88 -5.72 -5.82
N LEU A 530 16.80 -5.19 -5.03
CA LEU A 530 16.93 -3.76 -4.74
C LEU A 530 17.98 -3.16 -5.65
N THR A 531 17.58 -2.27 -6.56
CA THR A 531 18.49 -1.57 -7.47
C THR A 531 18.63 -0.11 -7.06
N CYS A 532 19.80 0.49 -7.34
CA CYS A 532 19.98 1.93 -7.18
C CYS A 532 20.75 2.55 -8.35
N ALA A 533 20.30 3.72 -8.77
CA ALA A 533 20.81 4.46 -9.92
C ALA A 533 20.88 5.97 -9.64
N LYS A 534 21.55 6.75 -10.49
CA LYS A 534 21.58 8.21 -10.34
C LYS A 534 20.22 8.86 -10.64
N THR A 535 19.52 8.32 -11.61
CA THR A 535 18.19 8.77 -12.05
C THR A 535 17.33 7.57 -12.43
N PRO A 536 15.98 7.69 -12.44
CA PRO A 536 15.06 6.59 -12.78
C PRO A 536 15.36 5.90 -14.12
N ASN A 537 15.87 6.67 -15.11
CA ASN A 537 16.13 6.18 -16.47
C ASN A 537 17.59 5.82 -16.71
N SER A 538 18.42 5.68 -15.69
CA SER A 538 19.85 5.41 -15.84
C SER A 538 20.10 3.96 -16.26
N LYS A 539 20.87 3.75 -17.34
CA LYS A 539 21.30 2.42 -17.80
C LYS A 539 22.31 1.74 -16.86
N LYS A 540 22.95 2.49 -15.96
CA LYS A 540 23.90 1.95 -14.97
C LYS A 540 23.26 1.97 -13.59
N SER A 541 22.91 0.81 -13.08
CA SER A 541 22.41 0.61 -11.71
C SER A 541 23.32 -0.37 -10.95
N SER A 542 23.46 -0.19 -9.64
CA SER A 542 23.97 -1.25 -8.79
C SER A 542 22.78 -2.07 -8.30
N PHE A 543 23.04 -3.36 -8.11
CA PHE A 543 22.03 -4.38 -7.92
C PHE A 543 22.36 -5.18 -6.64
N VAL A 544 21.36 -5.39 -5.78
CA VAL A 544 21.43 -6.29 -4.62
C VAL A 544 20.28 -7.30 -4.78
N PRO A 545 20.59 -8.58 -5.04
CA PRO A 545 19.55 -9.61 -5.12
C PRO A 545 18.79 -9.68 -3.82
N LEU A 546 17.48 -9.84 -3.85
CA LEU A 546 16.69 -9.99 -2.62
C LEU A 546 17.13 -11.19 -1.82
N SER A 547 17.44 -12.31 -2.48
CA SER A 547 17.92 -13.56 -1.84
C SER A 547 19.20 -13.36 -1.02
N SER A 548 19.98 -12.31 -1.30
CA SER A 548 21.19 -11.99 -0.54
C SER A 548 20.93 -11.12 0.68
N ILE A 549 19.76 -10.50 0.80
CA ILE A 549 19.40 -9.64 1.95
C ILE A 549 19.14 -10.51 3.18
N ARG A 550 19.78 -10.18 4.28
CA ARG A 550 19.73 -10.92 5.53
C ARG A 550 19.02 -10.17 6.67
N ALA A 551 18.97 -8.84 6.61
CA ALA A 551 18.19 -8.00 7.53
C ALA A 551 17.92 -6.61 6.93
N ALA A 552 16.79 -6.01 7.30
CA ALA A 552 16.45 -4.62 7.01
C ALA A 552 15.90 -3.98 8.30
N GLU A 553 16.71 -3.13 8.95
CA GLU A 553 16.43 -2.66 10.30
C GLU A 553 16.74 -1.16 10.49
N LYS A 554 16.07 -0.53 11.46
CA LYS A 554 16.32 0.86 11.83
C LYS A 554 17.70 0.98 12.51
N VAL A 555 18.41 2.06 12.20
CA VAL A 555 19.67 2.42 12.87
C VAL A 555 19.40 3.39 14.01
N GLU A 556 20.15 3.24 15.09
CA GLU A 556 20.12 4.15 16.23
C GLU A 556 20.61 5.57 15.84
N GLU A 557 19.86 6.61 16.19
CA GLU A 557 20.16 7.98 15.79
C GLU A 557 21.55 8.46 16.27
N LYS A 558 21.98 8.00 17.44
CA LYS A 558 23.30 8.33 18.00
C LYS A 558 24.45 7.88 17.11
N SER A 559 24.26 6.87 16.26
CA SER A 559 25.30 6.29 15.44
C SER A 559 25.80 7.22 14.33
N PHE A 560 24.91 7.99 13.73
CA PHE A 560 25.24 8.94 12.64
C PHE A 560 25.01 10.39 13.03
N GLY A 561 24.32 10.67 14.13
CA GLY A 561 23.86 12.01 14.48
C GLY A 561 22.75 12.55 13.58
N ILE A 562 22.14 11.66 12.77
CA ILE A 562 21.03 11.95 11.86
C ILE A 562 19.93 10.94 12.09
N SER A 563 18.69 11.37 11.91
CA SER A 563 17.49 10.54 12.07
C SER A 563 17.10 9.82 10.76
N HIS A 564 16.17 8.90 10.89
CA HIS A 564 15.53 8.17 9.78
C HIS A 564 16.48 7.33 8.93
N VAL A 565 17.52 6.75 9.55
CA VAL A 565 18.46 5.84 8.87
C VAL A 565 18.03 4.39 9.10
N MET A 566 18.03 3.61 8.02
CA MET A 566 17.93 2.16 8.05
C MET A 566 19.21 1.52 7.54
N GLN A 567 19.45 0.30 7.95
CA GLN A 567 20.51 -0.55 7.43
C GLN A 567 19.93 -1.75 6.71
N ILE A 568 20.59 -2.09 5.60
CA ILE A 568 20.34 -3.33 4.87
C ILE A 568 21.61 -4.17 4.97
N ILE A 569 21.49 -5.31 5.62
CA ILE A 569 22.58 -6.27 5.75
C ILE A 569 22.39 -7.33 4.68
N TYR A 570 23.39 -7.57 3.87
CA TYR A 570 23.32 -8.50 2.75
C TYR A 570 24.66 -9.22 2.52
N THR A 571 24.60 -10.38 1.89
CA THR A 571 25.79 -11.12 1.46
C THR A 571 26.20 -10.63 0.07
N ASN A 572 27.46 -10.17 -0.08
CA ASN A 572 28.01 -9.73 -1.35
C ASN A 572 28.45 -10.92 -2.23
N ASP A 573 28.87 -10.63 -3.47
CA ASP A 573 29.32 -11.65 -4.44
C ASP A 573 30.53 -12.49 -3.97
N ALA A 574 31.28 -12.01 -2.98
CA ALA A 574 32.39 -12.71 -2.36
C ALA A 574 31.95 -13.60 -1.16
N GLY A 575 30.65 -13.71 -0.88
CA GLY A 575 30.12 -14.44 0.25
C GLY A 575 30.31 -13.74 1.61
N GLN A 576 30.75 -12.49 1.63
CA GLN A 576 30.99 -11.72 2.85
C GLN A 576 29.76 -10.86 3.18
N GLU A 577 29.50 -10.68 4.47
CA GLU A 577 28.46 -9.78 4.94
C GLU A 577 28.84 -8.32 4.75
N ASP A 578 27.97 -7.56 4.12
CA ASP A 578 28.13 -6.14 3.86
C ASP A 578 26.90 -5.37 4.35
N THR A 579 27.07 -4.09 4.68
CA THR A 579 25.98 -3.26 5.19
C THR A 579 25.87 -1.97 4.40
N ALA A 580 24.68 -1.68 3.91
CA ALA A 580 24.32 -0.40 3.31
C ALA A 580 23.43 0.41 4.27
N TYR A 581 23.78 1.66 4.52
CA TYR A 581 22.97 2.58 5.33
C TYR A 581 22.20 3.52 4.41
N LEU A 582 20.87 3.56 4.58
CA LEU A 582 19.97 4.37 3.78
C LEU A 582 19.23 5.36 4.67
N GLN A 583 19.31 6.64 4.34
CA GLN A 583 18.58 7.69 5.03
C GLN A 583 17.32 8.03 4.25
N CYS A 584 16.20 8.06 4.95
CA CYS A 584 14.89 8.51 4.48
C CYS A 584 14.65 9.97 4.88
N LYS A 585 13.68 10.63 4.25
CA LYS A 585 13.36 12.04 4.54
C LYS A 585 12.62 12.21 5.85
N CYS A 586 11.77 11.23 6.23
CA CYS A 586 10.97 11.26 7.44
C CYS A 586 10.71 9.84 7.97
N VAL A 587 10.14 9.75 9.16
CA VAL A 587 9.80 8.49 9.83
C VAL A 587 8.80 7.66 9.02
N ASN A 588 7.84 8.29 8.36
CA ASN A 588 6.85 7.60 7.53
C ASN A 588 7.48 6.94 6.31
N GLU A 589 8.41 7.64 5.63
CA GLU A 589 9.15 7.06 4.50
C GLU A 589 10.03 5.89 4.95
N LEU A 590 10.71 6.03 6.10
CA LEU A 590 11.50 4.96 6.72
C LEU A 590 10.63 3.72 7.00
N SER A 591 9.48 3.91 7.65
CA SER A 591 8.56 2.82 7.98
C SER A 591 8.04 2.11 6.72
N GLN A 592 7.70 2.87 5.69
CA GLN A 592 7.25 2.32 4.41
C GLN A 592 8.34 1.50 3.69
N TRP A 593 9.60 1.98 3.68
CA TRP A 593 10.71 1.24 3.07
C TRP A 593 11.05 -0.03 3.84
N LEU A 594 11.09 0.03 5.18
CA LEU A 594 11.32 -1.15 6.03
C LEU A 594 10.23 -2.20 5.84
N SER A 595 8.95 -1.78 5.82
CA SER A 595 7.83 -2.68 5.57
C SER A 595 7.91 -3.33 4.19
N ALA A 596 8.18 -2.56 3.14
CA ALA A 596 8.32 -3.07 1.78
C ALA A 596 9.49 -4.08 1.64
N LEU A 597 10.66 -3.76 2.20
CA LEU A 597 11.83 -4.64 2.19
C LEU A 597 11.56 -5.94 2.94
N ARG A 598 11.02 -5.88 4.16
CA ARG A 598 10.71 -7.06 4.97
C ARG A 598 9.69 -7.96 4.28
N LYS A 599 8.69 -7.36 3.62
CA LYS A 599 7.65 -8.07 2.89
C LYS A 599 8.22 -8.93 1.76
N VAL A 600 9.12 -8.37 0.95
CA VAL A 600 9.74 -9.10 -0.17
C VAL A 600 10.85 -10.05 0.25
N CYS A 601 11.47 -9.83 1.41
CA CYS A 601 12.56 -10.69 1.94
C CYS A 601 12.06 -11.76 2.92
N ARG A 602 10.77 -11.89 3.15
CA ARG A 602 10.19 -12.76 4.18
C ARG A 602 10.69 -14.20 4.09
N ASN A 603 10.78 -14.75 2.88
CA ASN A 603 11.15 -16.14 2.63
C ASN A 603 12.66 -16.33 2.37
N ASN A 604 13.50 -15.33 2.65
CA ASN A 604 14.94 -15.47 2.44
C ASN A 604 15.53 -16.48 3.41
N VAL A 605 16.27 -17.43 2.86
CA VAL A 605 17.08 -18.38 3.65
C VAL A 605 18.24 -17.61 4.30
N GLY A 606 18.44 -17.81 5.59
CA GLY A 606 19.55 -17.21 6.32
C GLY A 606 19.32 -15.78 6.80
N MET A 607 18.07 -15.39 6.99
CA MET A 607 17.75 -14.15 7.71
C MET A 607 18.36 -14.15 9.09
N LEU A 608 18.94 -13.00 9.49
CA LEU A 608 19.58 -12.86 10.80
C LEU A 608 18.52 -12.83 11.91
N CYS A 609 18.74 -13.55 13.00
CA CYS A 609 17.87 -13.49 14.18
C CYS A 609 18.13 -12.25 15.04
N SER A 610 19.34 -11.66 14.94
CA SER A 610 19.76 -10.47 15.68
C SER A 610 20.66 -9.58 14.83
N TYR A 611 20.74 -8.33 15.18
CA TYR A 611 21.55 -7.31 14.49
C TYR A 611 22.08 -6.26 15.47
N HIS A 612 23.02 -5.42 15.01
CA HIS A 612 23.47 -4.27 15.77
C HIS A 612 22.82 -3.00 15.23
N PRO A 613 21.99 -2.29 16.05
CA PRO A 613 21.38 -1.01 15.61
C PRO A 613 22.40 0.13 15.48
N GLY A 614 23.62 -0.07 15.91
CA GLY A 614 24.73 0.86 15.81
C GLY A 614 25.62 0.66 14.61
N VAL A 615 26.73 1.40 14.56
CA VAL A 615 27.78 1.30 13.55
C VAL A 615 29.09 0.87 14.18
N PHE A 616 29.80 -0.04 13.51
CA PHE A 616 31.14 -0.47 13.98
C PHE A 616 32.17 0.60 13.68
N ARG A 617 32.80 1.14 14.72
CA ARG A 617 33.82 2.21 14.62
C ARG A 617 34.91 2.03 15.64
N GLY A 618 36.15 2.29 15.24
CA GLY A 618 37.29 2.30 16.16
C GLY A 618 37.35 1.05 17.01
N ASP A 619 37.20 -0.13 16.40
CA ASP A 619 37.25 -1.45 17.02
C ASP A 619 36.05 -1.88 17.89
N LYS A 620 34.92 -1.14 17.86
CA LYS A 620 33.73 -1.49 18.64
C LYS A 620 32.42 -0.99 17.99
N TRP A 621 31.32 -1.64 18.38
CA TRP A 621 29.97 -1.22 18.02
C TRP A 621 29.51 0.00 18.84
N SER A 622 28.84 0.95 18.21
CA SER A 622 28.34 2.17 18.92
C SER A 622 27.14 1.89 19.82
N CYS A 623 26.39 0.82 19.56
CA CYS A 623 25.18 0.45 20.33
C CYS A 623 25.49 -0.29 21.65
N CYS A 624 26.43 -1.23 21.62
CA CYS A 624 26.68 -2.15 22.73
C CYS A 624 28.15 -2.19 23.19
N HIS A 625 29.03 -1.45 22.48
CA HIS A 625 30.47 -1.37 22.74
C HIS A 625 31.25 -2.69 22.59
N LEU A 626 30.61 -3.75 22.04
CA LEU A 626 31.30 -5.01 21.74
C LEU A 626 32.38 -4.80 20.67
N LYS A 627 33.53 -5.47 20.86
CA LYS A 627 34.68 -5.35 19.97
C LYS A 627 34.65 -6.38 18.84
N ASP A 628 33.87 -7.42 18.97
CA ASP A 628 33.70 -8.43 17.90
C ASP A 628 32.76 -7.89 16.83
N LYS A 629 33.29 -7.65 15.63
CA LYS A 629 32.52 -7.19 14.48
C LYS A 629 31.57 -8.25 13.94
N ALA A 630 31.94 -9.52 14.05
CA ALA A 630 31.19 -10.67 13.56
C ALA A 630 30.31 -11.32 14.65
N GLY A 631 30.32 -10.77 15.85
CA GLY A 631 29.53 -11.26 16.98
C GLY A 631 28.02 -11.15 16.78
N LEU A 632 27.29 -11.86 17.62
CA LEU A 632 25.82 -11.79 17.61
C LEU A 632 25.32 -10.36 17.84
N GLY A 633 24.28 -9.97 17.10
CA GLY A 633 23.64 -8.68 17.25
C GLY A 633 23.05 -8.48 18.65
N CYS A 634 23.07 -7.25 19.15
CA CYS A 634 22.57 -6.90 20.48
C CYS A 634 21.06 -6.53 20.50
N ASP A 635 20.38 -6.55 19.34
CA ASP A 635 18.94 -6.37 19.23
C ASP A 635 18.35 -7.43 18.30
N LYS A 636 17.06 -7.77 18.50
CA LYS A 636 16.35 -8.78 17.70
C LYS A 636 15.94 -8.21 16.34
N THR A 637 16.14 -8.98 15.27
CA THR A 637 15.64 -8.66 13.95
C THR A 637 14.10 -8.72 13.93
N ARG A 638 13.47 -7.80 13.24
CA ARG A 638 12.01 -7.73 13.11
C ARG A 638 11.58 -8.31 11.77
N HIS A 639 10.97 -9.49 11.81
CA HIS A 639 10.49 -10.19 10.61
C HIS A 639 8.99 -10.01 10.36
N GLY A 640 8.24 -9.47 11.33
CA GLY A 640 6.80 -9.26 11.22
C GLY A 640 6.45 -8.23 10.15
N VAL A 641 5.53 -8.60 9.26
CA VAL A 641 4.97 -7.74 8.21
C VAL A 641 3.47 -7.97 8.09
N THR A 642 2.73 -6.92 7.75
CA THR A 642 1.32 -7.07 7.40
C THR A 642 1.24 -7.61 5.98
N LEU A 643 0.77 -8.84 5.82
CA LEU A 643 0.45 -9.47 4.55
C LEU A 643 -1.08 -9.47 4.38
N ARG A 644 -1.61 -9.93 3.25
CA ARG A 644 -3.03 -10.07 2.87
C ARG A 644 -3.50 -9.04 1.85
N GLU A 645 -2.57 -8.35 1.23
CA GLU A 645 -2.89 -7.52 0.08
C GLU A 645 -2.87 -8.38 -1.20
N TRP A 646 -3.68 -8.02 -2.17
CA TRP A 646 -3.73 -8.70 -3.46
C TRP A 646 -2.37 -8.64 -4.20
N ASN A 647 -1.56 -7.60 -3.96
CA ASN A 647 -0.24 -7.38 -4.57
C ASN A 647 0.92 -8.04 -3.80
N ASP A 648 0.66 -8.74 -2.72
CA ASP A 648 1.69 -9.52 -2.05
C ASP A 648 2.19 -10.64 -2.97
N PRO A 649 3.48 -11.01 -2.90
CA PRO A 649 4.01 -12.15 -3.65
C PRO A 649 3.22 -13.43 -3.38
N LEU A 650 3.18 -14.34 -4.36
CA LEU A 650 2.65 -15.69 -4.14
C LEU A 650 3.53 -16.42 -3.14
N ASP A 651 2.91 -17.00 -2.12
CA ASP A 651 3.56 -17.76 -1.06
C ASP A 651 2.66 -18.93 -0.67
N PRO A 652 2.87 -20.11 -1.29
CA PRO A 652 2.00 -21.27 -1.09
C PRO A 652 1.81 -21.68 0.36
N ASP A 653 2.84 -21.51 1.19
CA ASP A 653 2.78 -21.89 2.60
C ASP A 653 1.94 -20.90 3.41
N LEU A 654 2.09 -19.61 3.13
CA LEU A 654 1.26 -18.59 3.74
C LEU A 654 -0.21 -18.74 3.33
N GLU A 655 -0.47 -18.92 2.05
CA GLU A 655 -1.82 -19.09 1.53
C GLU A 655 -2.48 -20.33 2.12
N ALA A 656 -1.74 -21.45 2.21
CA ALA A 656 -2.20 -22.66 2.86
C ALA A 656 -2.49 -22.43 4.36
N GLN A 657 -1.62 -21.71 5.09
CA GLN A 657 -1.83 -21.36 6.48
C GLN A 657 -3.10 -20.52 6.67
N LEU A 658 -3.31 -19.50 5.85
CA LEU A 658 -4.46 -18.61 5.95
C LEU A 658 -5.79 -19.33 5.61
N ILE A 659 -5.77 -20.24 4.63
CA ILE A 659 -6.92 -21.09 4.31
C ILE A 659 -7.17 -22.07 5.47
N PHE A 660 -6.12 -22.74 5.98
CA PHE A 660 -6.22 -23.65 7.12
C PHE A 660 -6.85 -22.96 8.33
N GLN A 661 -6.37 -21.80 8.75
CA GLN A 661 -6.94 -21.07 9.89
C GLN A 661 -8.40 -20.70 9.67
N HIS A 662 -8.76 -20.30 8.45
CA HIS A 662 -10.16 -20.00 8.12
C HIS A 662 -11.03 -21.27 8.27
N LEU A 663 -10.61 -22.40 7.67
CA LEU A 663 -11.37 -23.64 7.72
C LEU A 663 -11.45 -24.22 9.13
N LEU A 664 -10.39 -24.11 9.92
CA LEU A 664 -10.39 -24.49 11.32
C LEU A 664 -11.43 -23.67 12.12
N ALA A 665 -11.51 -22.36 11.86
CA ALA A 665 -12.46 -21.49 12.56
C ALA A 665 -13.94 -21.81 12.25
N ILE A 666 -14.23 -22.38 11.09
CA ILE A 666 -15.61 -22.77 10.67
C ILE A 666 -15.83 -24.28 10.69
N GLN A 667 -14.90 -25.06 11.22
CA GLN A 667 -14.90 -26.54 11.14
C GLN A 667 -16.17 -27.17 11.72
N GLU A 668 -16.65 -26.68 12.86
CA GLU A 668 -17.86 -27.19 13.50
C GLU A 668 -19.10 -26.97 12.61
N VAL A 669 -19.25 -25.75 12.06
CA VAL A 669 -20.36 -25.42 11.17
C VAL A 669 -20.29 -26.25 9.88
N MET A 670 -19.07 -26.49 9.35
CA MET A 670 -18.88 -27.37 8.19
C MET A 670 -19.27 -28.82 8.51
N ARG A 671 -18.96 -29.31 9.71
CA ARG A 671 -19.29 -30.68 10.14
C ARG A 671 -20.80 -30.87 10.25
N GLU A 672 -21.47 -29.94 10.95
CA GLU A 672 -22.94 -29.95 11.07
C GLU A 672 -23.60 -29.93 9.68
N LYS A 673 -23.15 -29.04 8.80
CA LYS A 673 -23.68 -28.96 7.43
C LYS A 673 -23.43 -30.21 6.61
N TYR A 674 -22.28 -30.83 6.75
CA TYR A 674 -21.95 -32.09 6.07
C TYR A 674 -22.85 -33.24 6.55
N GLU A 675 -23.10 -33.33 7.85
CA GLU A 675 -24.01 -34.33 8.45
C GLU A 675 -25.46 -34.15 7.96
N GLU A 676 -25.98 -32.92 7.89
CA GLU A 676 -27.27 -32.61 7.30
C GLU A 676 -27.39 -33.11 5.86
N LEU A 677 -26.39 -32.83 5.03
CA LEU A 677 -26.37 -33.22 3.62
C LEU A 677 -26.32 -34.77 3.46
N THR A 678 -25.53 -35.45 4.29
CA THR A 678 -25.41 -36.92 4.23
C THR A 678 -26.69 -37.64 4.73
N VAL A 679 -27.43 -37.06 5.63
CA VAL A 679 -28.74 -37.59 6.09
C VAL A 679 -29.80 -37.44 4.99
N LEU A 680 -29.81 -36.33 4.25
CA LEU A 680 -30.71 -36.10 3.13
C LEU A 680 -30.43 -37.09 1.99
N GLU A 681 -29.15 -37.36 1.64
CA GLU A 681 -28.76 -38.30 0.62
C GLU A 681 -29.14 -39.77 0.95
N LYS A 682 -29.03 -40.19 2.21
CA LYS A 682 -29.47 -41.55 2.67
C LYS A 682 -30.94 -41.79 2.45
N ASN A 683 -31.77 -40.73 2.46
CA ASN A 683 -33.21 -40.80 2.22
C ASN A 683 -33.57 -40.90 0.72
N GLU A 684 -32.67 -40.50 -0.19
CA GLU A 684 -32.88 -40.49 -1.65
C GLU A 684 -32.22 -41.67 -2.39
N LYS A 685 -32.07 -42.83 -1.79
CA LYS A 685 -31.62 -44.09 -2.40
C LYS A 685 -30.80 -43.98 -3.72
N HIS A 686 -29.61 -43.37 -3.67
CA HIS A 686 -28.61 -43.53 -4.70
C HIS A 686 -27.26 -43.93 -4.09
N GLN A 687 -26.89 -45.21 -4.27
CA GLN A 687 -25.56 -45.72 -3.98
C GLN A 687 -24.61 -45.17 -5.04
N SER A 688 -23.66 -44.34 -4.63
CA SER A 688 -22.56 -43.95 -5.53
C SER A 688 -21.42 -44.96 -5.43
N GLU A 689 -20.97 -45.43 -6.59
CA GLU A 689 -19.97 -46.49 -6.75
C GLU A 689 -18.51 -46.04 -6.60
N ASP A 690 -18.20 -44.81 -6.15
CA ASP A 690 -16.83 -44.31 -6.08
C ASP A 690 -16.42 -43.98 -4.63
N PRO A 691 -15.74 -44.94 -3.93
CA PRO A 691 -15.40 -44.74 -2.52
C PRO A 691 -14.36 -43.62 -2.27
N GLU A 692 -13.52 -43.26 -3.25
CA GLU A 692 -12.53 -42.20 -3.09
C GLU A 692 -13.12 -40.79 -3.04
N ASN A 693 -14.27 -40.56 -3.65
CA ASN A 693 -14.95 -39.26 -3.65
C ASN A 693 -15.86 -39.04 -2.44
N ALA A 694 -16.30 -40.14 -1.79
CA ALA A 694 -17.25 -40.09 -0.66
C ALA A 694 -16.64 -39.50 0.61
N ASP A 695 -15.32 -39.57 0.76
CA ASP A 695 -14.59 -39.30 2.00
C ASP A 695 -13.83 -37.98 2.02
N ARG A 696 -13.88 -37.12 1.01
CA ARG A 696 -13.08 -35.89 0.98
C ARG A 696 -13.39 -34.88 2.10
N PRO A 697 -14.64 -34.58 2.44
CA PRO A 697 -14.94 -33.75 3.61
C PRO A 697 -14.42 -34.37 4.91
N PHE A 698 -14.56 -35.67 5.08
CA PHE A 698 -14.05 -36.37 6.25
C PHE A 698 -12.51 -36.33 6.30
N ARG A 699 -11.84 -36.56 5.17
CA ARG A 699 -10.38 -36.42 5.07
C ARG A 699 -9.93 -34.98 5.38
N LEU A 700 -10.70 -33.98 4.97
CA LEU A 700 -10.42 -32.59 5.32
C LEU A 700 -10.43 -32.40 6.83
N PHE A 701 -11.45 -32.89 7.54
CA PHE A 701 -11.55 -32.76 8.98
C PHE A 701 -10.38 -33.45 9.71
N GLN A 702 -9.92 -34.62 9.23
CA GLN A 702 -8.73 -35.26 9.76
C GLN A 702 -7.46 -34.42 9.55
N ILE A 703 -7.25 -33.92 8.33
CA ILE A 703 -6.10 -33.09 8.01
C ILE A 703 -6.09 -31.80 8.83
N LEU A 704 -7.26 -31.15 9.01
CA LEU A 704 -7.36 -29.96 9.85
C LEU A 704 -6.99 -30.24 11.29
N HIS A 705 -7.42 -31.37 11.84
CA HIS A 705 -7.07 -31.79 13.19
C HIS A 705 -5.55 -32.08 13.34
N ASP A 706 -4.98 -32.84 12.43
CA ASP A 706 -3.53 -33.15 12.43
C ASP A 706 -2.68 -31.88 12.32
N LEU A 707 -3.07 -30.93 11.43
CA LEU A 707 -2.41 -29.66 11.30
C LEU A 707 -2.53 -28.80 12.55
N GLU A 708 -3.70 -28.81 13.21
CA GLU A 708 -3.91 -28.07 14.45
C GLU A 708 -2.99 -28.59 15.56
N GLU A 709 -2.88 -29.92 15.73
CA GLU A 709 -1.95 -30.49 16.72
C GLU A 709 -0.50 -30.10 16.46
N ILE A 710 -0.06 -30.15 15.20
CA ILE A 710 1.30 -29.76 14.81
C ILE A 710 1.50 -28.27 15.07
N TYR A 711 0.54 -27.43 14.67
CA TYR A 711 0.60 -25.99 14.85
C TYR A 711 0.72 -25.60 16.34
N GLN A 712 -0.08 -26.21 17.21
CA GLN A 712 -0.03 -25.96 18.65
C GLN A 712 1.31 -26.39 19.28
N LYS A 713 1.88 -27.52 18.86
CA LYS A 713 3.22 -27.98 19.30
C LYS A 713 4.33 -27.00 18.92
N GLU A 714 4.32 -26.53 17.67
CA GLU A 714 5.33 -25.58 17.16
C GLU A 714 5.21 -24.20 17.80
N VAL A 715 3.97 -23.71 18.02
CA VAL A 715 3.72 -22.45 18.73
C VAL A 715 4.25 -22.54 20.17
N SER A 716 3.95 -23.63 20.89
CA SER A 716 4.43 -23.84 22.26
C SER A 716 5.96 -23.87 22.30
N HIS A 717 6.60 -24.62 21.39
CA HIS A 717 8.06 -24.65 21.29
C HIS A 717 8.68 -23.28 20.99
N SER A 718 8.07 -22.50 20.12
CA SER A 718 8.51 -21.12 19.79
C SER A 718 8.43 -20.19 20.99
N ILE A 719 7.40 -20.32 21.83
CA ILE A 719 7.23 -19.55 23.06
C ILE A 719 8.30 -19.90 24.07
N ASP A 720 8.56 -21.20 24.28
CA ASP A 720 9.57 -21.69 25.21
C ASP A 720 10.98 -21.22 24.82
N MET A 721 11.31 -21.29 23.53
CA MET A 721 12.58 -20.78 23.01
C MET A 721 12.72 -19.25 23.17
N ALA A 722 11.62 -18.51 22.99
CA ALA A 722 11.62 -17.06 23.19
C ALA A 722 11.83 -16.69 24.66
N GLN A 723 11.25 -17.45 25.61
CA GLN A 723 11.45 -17.27 27.04
C GLN A 723 12.87 -17.64 27.50
N GLN A 724 13.43 -18.75 26.99
CA GLN A 724 14.80 -19.14 27.27
C GLN A 724 15.80 -18.10 26.77
N ASN A 725 15.63 -17.58 25.58
CA ASN A 725 16.46 -16.51 25.03
C ASN A 725 16.34 -15.19 25.81
N GLN A 726 15.16 -14.87 26.36
CA GLN A 726 14.95 -13.71 27.19
C GLN A 726 15.68 -13.85 28.55
N ASN A 727 15.63 -15.02 29.17
CA ASN A 727 16.33 -15.31 30.41
C ASN A 727 17.86 -15.27 30.23
N HIS A 728 18.36 -15.79 29.11
CA HIS A 728 19.79 -15.74 28.80
C HIS A 728 20.32 -14.33 28.52
N LEU A 729 19.48 -13.46 27.94
CA LEU A 729 19.80 -12.02 27.76
C LEU A 729 19.81 -11.25 29.08
N VAL A 730 18.96 -11.62 30.04
CA VAL A 730 18.93 -11.02 31.39
C VAL A 730 20.18 -11.48 32.20
N GLU A 731 20.59 -12.75 32.09
CA GLU A 731 21.80 -13.25 32.70
C GLU A 731 23.09 -12.64 32.15
N LEU A 732 23.11 -12.22 30.89
CA LEU A 732 24.26 -11.53 30.28
C LEU A 732 24.30 -10.02 30.62
N GLN A 733 23.24 -9.46 31.17
CA GLN A 733 23.13 -8.05 31.59
C GLN A 733 23.34 -7.84 33.10
N THR A 734 23.34 -8.93 33.91
CA THR A 734 23.74 -8.95 35.31
C THR A 734 25.20 -9.36 35.44
#